data_1ae46466652b8ab74c385adf3b59fbb2
#
_entry.id   1ae46466652b8ab74c385adf3b59fbb2
#
_cell.length_a   1.000
_cell.length_b   1.000
_cell.length_c   1.000
_cell.angle_alpha   90.00
_cell.angle_beta   90.00
_cell.angle_gamma   90.00
#
_symmetry.space_group_name_H-M   'P 1'
#
loop_
_entity.id
_entity.type
_entity.pdbx_description
1 polymer ?
#
loop_
_entity_poly.entity_id
_entity_poly.type
_entity_poly.pdbx_seq_one_letter_code
_entity_poly.pdbx_strand_id
1 'polypeptide(L)'
;MDHFHLVSEYKPSGDQPEAIEALVNGVNWGLREQTLLGVTGSGKTFTMAKVIEQVQRPTLVLAHNKTLAAQLCAEFKEFFPNNAVEYFVSYYDYYQPEAYIPHTDTYIAKDASTNDEIDRLRLSATCALLERRDVIVVSSVSCIYGLGEPDDFAKMVVSLRVGAQWDRDELLRRLVEIRYERNDIAFERNMFRVRGDTVEIYPAYYKDKAIRVEFFGDEIDRISEITPLTGAVNRVLNHIAIYPASHYVTTKDKMDRAIGEIRRELEEQVKVFTDNDQLVEAQRIRQRTEYDMEMMAELGYCSGIENYSRIISERPAGSAPMTLLDFFPDDFLLFVDESHVTLPQVRAMYNGDRARKDSLVKYGFRLPCAYDNRPLKFEEFEERIGQAVFVSATPGPYERERADQVVEQVIRPTGLLDPRVEVRPVTGQIDDLMEEINVRAKRNERVLVTTLTKKMAEDLTEFFKNAGIRVRYMHSDVQTIERMEIIRDLRLGEFDVLVGINLLREGLDLPEVSLVAVLDADKEGFLRSETSLIQTIGRAARNAEGLVILYADEITPSMRAAMDETARRRTIQDAFNQEHGIVPKTIIKGVREVLEISKTAESGTGGKGKKRKLTDQERAAEIAKLEKEMKEASKMLEFEYAAVLRDRIIELRGEK
;
A
#
# COMPACT_ATOMS: atom_id res chain seq x y z
N MET A 1 5.74 -11.77 23.34
CA MET A 1 5.92 -13.09 22.72
C MET A 1 6.88 -12.88 21.56
N ASP A 2 7.98 -13.63 21.51
CA ASP A 2 9.01 -13.39 20.49
C ASP A 2 8.97 -14.41 19.35
N HIS A 3 7.85 -15.16 19.23
CA HIS A 3 7.68 -16.21 18.24
C HIS A 3 6.37 -16.06 17.49
N PHE A 4 6.43 -16.27 16.18
CA PHE A 4 5.24 -16.37 15.35
C PHE A 4 4.45 -17.64 15.67
N HIS A 5 3.16 -17.48 15.87
CA HIS A 5 2.22 -18.57 16.07
C HIS A 5 1.03 -18.40 15.12
N LEU A 6 0.97 -19.26 14.12
CA LEU A 6 -0.09 -19.22 13.13
C LEU A 6 -1.37 -19.89 13.66
N VAL A 7 -2.47 -19.16 13.56
CA VAL A 7 -3.81 -19.62 13.93
C VAL A 7 -4.64 -19.74 12.65
N SER A 8 -5.00 -20.95 12.26
CA SER A 8 -5.79 -21.19 11.05
C SER A 8 -6.55 -22.51 11.14
N GLU A 9 -7.78 -22.54 10.62
CA GLU A 9 -8.53 -23.76 10.39
C GLU A 9 -8.04 -24.53 9.15
N TYR A 10 -7.29 -23.86 8.27
CA TYR A 10 -6.76 -24.46 7.05
C TYR A 10 -5.52 -25.30 7.34
N LYS A 11 -5.42 -26.40 6.60
CA LYS A 11 -4.23 -27.24 6.56
C LYS A 11 -3.58 -27.16 5.17
N PRO A 12 -2.26 -27.25 5.07
CA PRO A 12 -1.59 -27.32 3.78
C PRO A 12 -2.16 -28.45 2.92
N SER A 13 -2.45 -28.18 1.66
CA SER A 13 -3.03 -29.14 0.71
C SER A 13 -2.43 -28.96 -0.69
N GLY A 14 -2.61 -29.97 -1.55
CA GLY A 14 -1.98 -29.97 -2.87
C GLY A 14 -0.47 -29.98 -2.78
N ASP A 15 0.18 -29.13 -3.54
CA ASP A 15 1.63 -28.89 -3.54
C ASP A 15 2.12 -27.94 -2.43
N GLN A 16 1.22 -27.37 -1.60
CA GLN A 16 1.63 -26.49 -0.51
C GLN A 16 2.60 -27.14 0.48
N PRO A 17 2.43 -28.39 0.96
CA PRO A 17 3.38 -29.00 1.88
C PRO A 17 4.80 -29.04 1.33
N GLU A 18 4.97 -29.48 0.09
CA GLU A 18 6.26 -29.57 -0.58
C GLU A 18 6.86 -28.19 -0.84
N ALA A 19 6.01 -27.23 -1.25
CA ALA A 19 6.43 -25.85 -1.48
C ALA A 19 6.91 -25.17 -0.18
N ILE A 20 6.19 -25.35 0.93
CA ILE A 20 6.57 -24.82 2.24
C ILE A 20 7.93 -25.44 2.68
N GLU A 21 8.06 -26.75 2.59
CA GLU A 21 9.30 -27.46 2.97
C GLU A 21 10.48 -26.99 2.11
N ALA A 22 10.32 -26.89 0.80
CA ALA A 22 11.36 -26.44 -0.11
C ALA A 22 11.81 -25.01 0.20
N LEU A 23 10.87 -24.07 0.41
CA LEU A 23 11.19 -22.69 0.72
C LEU A 23 11.87 -22.54 2.07
N VAL A 24 11.39 -23.23 3.11
CA VAL A 24 12.00 -23.23 4.45
C VAL A 24 13.41 -23.79 4.42
N ASN A 25 13.62 -24.93 3.73
CA ASN A 25 14.93 -25.51 3.57
C ASN A 25 15.87 -24.57 2.81
N GLY A 26 15.40 -23.90 1.75
CA GLY A 26 16.15 -22.91 1.01
C GLY A 26 16.60 -21.76 1.90
N VAL A 27 15.72 -21.20 2.76
CA VAL A 27 16.08 -20.18 3.73
C VAL A 27 17.14 -20.70 4.72
N ASN A 28 16.96 -21.90 5.25
CA ASN A 28 17.88 -22.50 6.22
C ASN A 28 19.25 -22.84 5.62
N TRP A 29 19.31 -23.17 4.32
CA TRP A 29 20.56 -23.41 3.59
C TRP A 29 21.27 -22.10 3.17
N GLY A 30 20.62 -20.95 3.37
CA GLY A 30 21.18 -19.64 3.04
C GLY A 30 21.04 -19.27 1.56
N LEU A 31 20.10 -19.87 0.82
CA LEU A 31 19.78 -19.41 -0.53
C LEU A 31 19.33 -17.96 -0.49
N ARG A 32 19.91 -17.14 -1.35
CA ARG A 32 19.68 -15.71 -1.33
C ARG A 32 18.33 -15.33 -1.94
N GLU A 33 18.00 -15.91 -3.07
CA GLU A 33 16.82 -15.56 -3.84
C GLU A 33 16.08 -16.84 -4.28
N GLN A 34 14.82 -16.95 -3.91
CA GLN A 34 13.96 -18.08 -4.25
C GLN A 34 12.71 -17.57 -4.96
N THR A 35 12.12 -18.36 -5.84
CA THR A 35 10.86 -17.99 -6.52
C THR A 35 9.78 -19.02 -6.19
N LEU A 36 8.65 -18.54 -5.65
CA LEU A 36 7.40 -19.29 -5.57
C LEU A 36 6.56 -18.98 -6.80
N LEU A 37 6.54 -19.89 -7.77
CA LEU A 37 5.66 -19.84 -8.92
C LEU A 37 4.29 -20.37 -8.50
N GLY A 38 3.44 -19.48 -7.99
CA GLY A 38 2.13 -19.85 -7.47
C GLY A 38 0.99 -19.32 -8.33
N VAL A 39 0.15 -20.20 -8.87
CA VAL A 39 -1.01 -19.79 -9.68
C VAL A 39 -2.03 -19.04 -8.83
N THR A 40 -2.87 -18.26 -9.49
CA THR A 40 -3.96 -17.54 -8.81
C THR A 40 -4.91 -18.55 -8.14
N GLY A 41 -5.13 -18.36 -6.82
CA GLY A 41 -6.01 -19.23 -6.04
C GLY A 41 -5.36 -20.50 -5.47
N SER A 42 -4.06 -20.67 -5.61
CA SER A 42 -3.34 -21.80 -4.98
C SER A 42 -3.08 -21.61 -3.47
N GLY A 43 -3.41 -20.43 -2.90
CA GLY A 43 -3.19 -20.14 -1.48
C GLY A 43 -1.78 -19.66 -1.16
N LYS A 44 -1.16 -18.87 -2.03
CA LYS A 44 0.19 -18.30 -1.85
C LYS A 44 0.38 -17.60 -0.50
N THR A 45 -0.60 -16.79 -0.05
CA THR A 45 -0.53 -16.09 1.23
C THR A 45 -0.42 -17.06 2.40
N PHE A 46 -1.16 -18.16 2.36
CA PHE A 46 -1.09 -19.19 3.39
C PHE A 46 0.27 -19.90 3.39
N THR A 47 0.83 -20.16 2.21
CA THR A 47 2.19 -20.72 2.06
C THR A 47 3.24 -19.76 2.65
N MET A 48 3.17 -18.47 2.33
CA MET A 48 4.03 -17.44 2.95
C MET A 48 3.90 -17.46 4.47
N ALA A 49 2.67 -17.47 5.00
CA ALA A 49 2.42 -17.50 6.44
C ALA A 49 3.05 -18.75 7.11
N LYS A 50 2.94 -19.90 6.47
CA LYS A 50 3.56 -21.16 6.96
C LYS A 50 5.10 -21.11 6.94
N VAL A 51 5.69 -20.48 5.92
CA VAL A 51 7.14 -20.28 5.88
C VAL A 51 7.58 -19.35 7.00
N ILE A 52 6.88 -18.22 7.23
CA ILE A 52 7.16 -17.28 8.31
C ILE A 52 7.10 -17.97 9.68
N GLU A 53 6.05 -18.78 9.91
CA GLU A 53 5.90 -19.54 11.16
C GLU A 53 7.06 -20.49 11.41
N GLN A 54 7.61 -21.14 10.37
CA GLN A 54 8.71 -22.09 10.54
C GLN A 54 10.08 -21.41 10.63
N VAL A 55 10.29 -20.34 9.89
CA VAL A 55 11.58 -19.63 9.83
C VAL A 55 11.79 -18.72 11.04
N GLN A 56 10.72 -18.18 11.65
CA GLN A 56 10.78 -17.36 12.87
C GLN A 56 11.64 -16.09 12.73
N ARG A 57 11.60 -15.40 11.59
CA ARG A 57 12.34 -14.15 11.34
C ARG A 57 11.41 -12.97 11.12
N PRO A 58 11.79 -11.74 11.54
CA PRO A 58 11.09 -10.54 11.12
C PRO A 58 10.93 -10.53 9.60
N THR A 59 9.76 -10.17 9.12
CA THR A 59 9.42 -10.35 7.70
C THR A 59 8.89 -9.06 7.10
N LEU A 60 9.41 -8.69 5.94
CA LEU A 60 8.84 -7.65 5.08
C LEU A 60 8.10 -8.32 3.91
N VAL A 61 6.84 -7.95 3.70
CA VAL A 61 6.04 -8.35 2.55
C VAL A 61 5.82 -7.12 1.67
N LEU A 62 6.41 -7.12 0.49
CA LEU A 62 6.35 -6.00 -0.45
C LEU A 62 5.30 -6.25 -1.52
N ALA A 63 4.34 -5.34 -1.67
CA ALA A 63 3.28 -5.35 -2.66
C ALA A 63 3.35 -4.10 -3.57
N HIS A 64 2.93 -4.22 -4.82
CA HIS A 64 3.05 -3.14 -5.80
C HIS A 64 2.05 -1.98 -5.62
N ASN A 65 0.99 -2.15 -4.83
CA ASN A 65 0.01 -1.08 -4.56
C ASN A 65 -0.58 -1.17 -3.16
N LYS A 66 -1.24 -0.08 -2.71
CA LYS A 66 -1.86 0.05 -1.39
C LYS A 66 -2.98 -0.97 -1.15
N THR A 67 -3.81 -1.24 -2.16
CA THR A 67 -4.97 -2.12 -2.04
C THR A 67 -4.54 -3.57 -1.80
N LEU A 68 -3.57 -4.06 -2.58
CA LEU A 68 -3.01 -5.40 -2.38
C LEU A 68 -2.29 -5.50 -1.03
N ALA A 69 -1.53 -4.48 -0.65
CA ALA A 69 -0.88 -4.44 0.66
C ALA A 69 -1.90 -4.48 1.81
N ALA A 70 -3.03 -3.77 1.69
CA ALA A 70 -4.10 -3.82 2.69
C ALA A 70 -4.76 -5.20 2.79
N GLN A 71 -5.03 -5.83 1.65
CA GLN A 71 -5.57 -7.20 1.60
C GLN A 71 -4.62 -8.19 2.26
N LEU A 72 -3.33 -8.20 1.89
CA LEU A 72 -2.33 -9.07 2.48
C LEU A 72 -2.18 -8.83 3.99
N CYS A 73 -2.15 -7.57 4.42
CA CYS A 73 -2.08 -7.23 5.83
C CYS A 73 -3.28 -7.78 6.61
N ALA A 74 -4.50 -7.70 6.06
CA ALA A 74 -5.70 -8.26 6.67
C ALA A 74 -5.61 -9.80 6.76
N GLU A 75 -5.19 -10.48 5.69
CA GLU A 75 -5.00 -11.93 5.68
C GLU A 75 -3.93 -12.37 6.71
N PHE A 76 -2.79 -11.68 6.78
CA PHE A 76 -1.75 -11.98 7.79
C PHE A 76 -2.22 -11.71 9.22
N LYS A 77 -3.05 -10.69 9.47
CA LYS A 77 -3.66 -10.46 10.79
C LYS A 77 -4.60 -11.58 11.21
N GLU A 78 -5.32 -12.17 10.27
CA GLU A 78 -6.14 -13.36 10.54
C GLU A 78 -5.26 -14.57 10.89
N PHE A 79 -4.14 -14.77 10.19
CA PHE A 79 -3.21 -15.87 10.45
C PHE A 79 -2.38 -15.67 11.72
N PHE A 80 -2.04 -14.44 12.08
CA PHE A 80 -1.17 -14.10 13.21
C PHE A 80 -1.84 -13.11 14.18
N PRO A 81 -2.98 -13.47 14.80
CA PRO A 81 -3.77 -12.54 15.63
C PRO A 81 -3.05 -12.07 16.89
N ASN A 82 -2.00 -12.78 17.33
CA ASN A 82 -1.24 -12.48 18.55
C ASN A 82 0.15 -11.88 18.27
N ASN A 83 0.56 -11.76 17.01
CA ASN A 83 1.84 -11.21 16.59
C ASN A 83 1.68 -9.79 16.02
N ALA A 84 2.79 -9.09 15.83
CA ALA A 84 2.75 -7.76 15.25
C ALA A 84 2.65 -7.87 13.72
N VAL A 85 1.48 -7.58 13.17
CA VAL A 85 1.27 -7.45 11.74
C VAL A 85 0.97 -5.99 11.43
N GLU A 86 1.92 -5.33 10.81
CA GLU A 86 1.95 -3.89 10.61
C GLU A 86 1.75 -3.51 9.14
N TYR A 87 1.26 -2.30 8.92
CA TYR A 87 0.96 -1.78 7.58
C TYR A 87 1.78 -0.52 7.29
N PHE A 88 2.55 -0.53 6.20
CA PHE A 88 3.44 0.58 5.85
C PHE A 88 3.30 0.98 4.39
N VAL A 89 2.47 1.97 4.11
CA VAL A 89 2.25 2.51 2.77
C VAL A 89 2.40 4.03 2.75
N SER A 90 2.28 4.66 1.60
CA SER A 90 2.28 6.13 1.51
C SER A 90 1.10 6.70 2.30
N TYR A 91 1.38 7.64 3.21
CA TYR A 91 0.40 8.30 4.08
C TYR A 91 -0.36 9.45 3.39
N TYR A 92 -0.11 9.68 2.10
CA TYR A 92 -0.85 10.67 1.33
C TYR A 92 -2.13 10.08 0.76
N ASP A 93 -3.28 10.70 1.05
CA ASP A 93 -4.55 10.45 0.36
C ASP A 93 -4.53 11.09 -1.02
N TYR A 94 -3.99 12.32 -1.09
CA TYR A 94 -3.69 13.02 -2.32
C TYR A 94 -2.24 13.51 -2.28
N TYR A 95 -1.51 13.34 -3.37
CA TYR A 95 -0.13 13.78 -3.47
C TYR A 95 0.18 14.35 -4.85
N GLN A 96 0.39 15.67 -4.91
CA GLN A 96 0.97 16.37 -6.02
C GLN A 96 2.39 16.75 -5.67
N PRO A 97 3.41 16.11 -6.24
CA PRO A 97 4.79 16.45 -5.96
C PRO A 97 5.12 17.85 -6.45
N GLU A 98 5.99 18.53 -5.72
CA GLU A 98 6.59 19.78 -6.18
C GLU A 98 7.30 19.56 -7.53
N ALA A 99 7.02 20.40 -8.51
CA ALA A 99 7.62 20.30 -9.84
C ALA A 99 7.76 21.68 -10.49
N TYR A 100 8.68 21.80 -11.42
CA TYR A 100 8.82 22.98 -12.26
C TYR A 100 8.89 22.56 -13.74
N ILE A 101 8.08 23.21 -14.55
CA ILE A 101 7.97 22.96 -15.98
C ILE A 101 8.58 24.17 -16.73
N PRO A 102 9.86 24.06 -17.18
CA PRO A 102 10.60 25.21 -17.71
C PRO A 102 9.99 25.86 -18.96
N HIS A 103 9.40 25.06 -19.86
CA HIS A 103 8.86 25.58 -21.13
C HIS A 103 7.59 26.43 -20.97
N THR A 104 6.87 26.28 -19.86
CA THR A 104 5.68 27.09 -19.54
C THR A 104 5.91 28.03 -18.36
N ASP A 105 7.12 28.04 -17.79
CA ASP A 105 7.45 28.78 -16.55
C ASP A 105 6.44 28.51 -15.44
N THR A 106 6.03 27.23 -15.30
CA THR A 106 4.98 26.85 -14.36
C THR A 106 5.59 26.12 -13.17
N TYR A 107 5.51 26.75 -11.99
CA TYR A 107 5.84 26.11 -10.72
C TYR A 107 4.57 25.48 -10.14
N ILE A 108 4.67 24.19 -9.83
CA ILE A 108 3.66 23.40 -9.16
C ILE A 108 4.12 23.24 -7.72
N ALA A 109 3.43 23.88 -6.79
CA ALA A 109 3.71 23.70 -5.37
C ALA A 109 3.37 22.26 -4.93
N LYS A 110 4.11 21.73 -3.94
CA LYS A 110 3.72 20.48 -3.28
C LYS A 110 2.33 20.68 -2.66
N ASP A 111 1.38 19.85 -3.08
CA ASP A 111 0.04 19.79 -2.49
C ASP A 111 -0.20 18.35 -2.05
N ALA A 112 -0.54 18.17 -0.79
CA ALA A 112 -0.71 16.85 -0.21
C ALA A 112 -1.70 16.88 0.95
N SER A 113 -2.63 15.96 0.96
CA SER A 113 -3.42 15.63 2.14
C SER A 113 -2.88 14.35 2.78
N THR A 114 -2.63 14.41 4.08
CA THR A 114 -2.11 13.30 4.85
C THR A 114 -3.24 12.53 5.52
N ASN A 115 -3.08 11.23 5.61
CA ASN A 115 -3.99 10.35 6.34
C ASN A 115 -3.38 10.03 7.71
N ASP A 116 -3.97 10.59 8.75
CA ASP A 116 -3.49 10.42 10.13
C ASP A 116 -3.48 8.96 10.60
N GLU A 117 -4.41 8.14 10.11
CA GLU A 117 -4.45 6.73 10.47
C GLU A 117 -3.32 5.94 9.81
N ILE A 118 -3.00 6.24 8.54
CA ILE A 118 -1.84 5.63 7.86
C ILE A 118 -0.53 6.10 8.50
N ASP A 119 -0.42 7.38 8.87
CA ASP A 119 0.74 7.90 9.59
C ASP A 119 0.96 7.18 10.92
N ARG A 120 -0.10 6.98 11.70
CA ARG A 120 -0.10 6.17 12.91
C ARG A 120 0.41 4.74 12.67
N LEU A 121 -0.08 4.08 11.60
CA LEU A 121 0.32 2.71 11.26
C LEU A 121 1.80 2.63 10.86
N ARG A 122 2.32 3.65 10.18
CA ARG A 122 3.75 3.73 9.83
C ARG A 122 4.63 3.86 11.07
N LEU A 123 4.23 4.71 12.02
CA LEU A 123 4.92 4.81 13.32
C LEU A 123 4.82 3.51 14.12
N SER A 124 3.64 2.86 14.12
CA SER A 124 3.45 1.55 14.76
C SER A 124 4.43 0.51 14.19
N ALA A 125 4.59 0.46 12.87
CA ALA A 125 5.50 -0.48 12.22
C ALA A 125 6.96 -0.29 12.65
N THR A 126 7.46 0.95 12.65
CA THR A 126 8.85 1.23 13.08
C THR A 126 9.07 0.98 14.56
N CYS A 127 8.10 1.32 15.42
CA CYS A 127 8.16 0.99 16.85
C CYS A 127 8.19 -0.54 17.07
N ALA A 128 7.32 -1.28 16.38
CA ALA A 128 7.27 -2.74 16.50
C ALA A 128 8.60 -3.40 16.09
N LEU A 129 9.24 -2.92 15.02
CA LEU A 129 10.55 -3.42 14.57
C LEU A 129 11.66 -3.20 15.59
N LEU A 130 11.59 -2.11 16.36
CA LEU A 130 12.58 -1.84 17.43
C LEU A 130 12.31 -2.63 18.73
N GLU A 131 11.06 -3.02 18.97
CA GLU A 131 10.68 -3.70 20.23
C GLU A 131 10.62 -5.22 20.14
N ARG A 132 10.31 -5.76 18.95
CA ARG A 132 9.90 -7.17 18.79
C ARG A 132 10.62 -7.82 17.61
N ARG A 133 10.70 -9.15 17.70
CA ARG A 133 11.20 -9.95 16.57
C ARG A 133 10.08 -10.66 15.78
N ASP A 134 8.91 -10.80 16.36
CA ASP A 134 7.74 -11.43 15.75
C ASP A 134 6.89 -10.41 14.99
N VAL A 135 7.52 -9.71 14.03
CA VAL A 135 6.94 -8.61 13.26
C VAL A 135 6.85 -8.95 11.79
N ILE A 136 5.67 -8.81 11.23
CA ILE A 136 5.42 -8.82 9.78
C ILE A 136 5.02 -7.39 9.37
N VAL A 137 5.79 -6.77 8.49
CA VAL A 137 5.39 -5.48 7.89
C VAL A 137 4.95 -5.73 6.46
N VAL A 138 3.71 -5.39 6.15
CA VAL A 138 3.21 -5.40 4.77
C VAL A 138 3.30 -3.99 4.22
N SER A 139 4.08 -3.82 3.16
CA SER A 139 4.40 -2.50 2.60
C SER A 139 4.13 -2.42 1.10
N SER A 140 3.88 -1.20 0.63
CA SER A 140 4.05 -0.86 -0.78
C SER A 140 5.48 -0.42 -1.05
N VAL A 141 5.79 0.04 -2.27
CA VAL A 141 7.09 0.61 -2.62
C VAL A 141 7.51 1.81 -1.75
N SER A 142 6.65 2.28 -0.84
CA SER A 142 6.99 3.31 0.15
C SER A 142 8.17 2.91 1.05
N CYS A 143 8.44 1.62 1.20
CA CYS A 143 9.56 1.12 2.01
C CYS A 143 10.93 1.51 1.50
N ILE A 144 11.07 1.87 0.23
CA ILE A 144 12.36 2.30 -0.36
C ILE A 144 12.56 3.82 -0.35
N TYR A 145 11.59 4.58 0.17
CA TYR A 145 11.71 6.04 0.30
C TYR A 145 12.36 6.44 1.62
N GLY A 146 13.02 7.60 1.60
CA GLY A 146 13.68 8.16 2.77
C GLY A 146 12.76 8.25 3.99
N LEU A 147 13.27 7.76 5.11
CA LEU A 147 12.68 7.81 6.44
C LEU A 147 13.71 8.45 7.39
N GLY A 148 13.35 8.72 8.62
CA GLY A 148 14.31 9.20 9.61
C GLY A 148 15.39 8.16 9.93
N GLU A 149 16.46 8.60 10.62
CA GLU A 149 17.54 7.73 11.05
C GLU A 149 17.06 6.77 12.14
N PRO A 150 17.21 5.43 11.98
CA PRO A 150 16.79 4.46 13.01
C PRO A 150 17.49 4.68 14.35
N ASP A 151 18.78 5.00 14.31
CA ASP A 151 19.59 5.27 15.51
C ASP A 151 19.11 6.51 16.27
N ASP A 152 18.80 7.60 15.56
CA ASP A 152 18.27 8.81 16.19
C ASP A 152 16.88 8.56 16.77
N PHE A 153 16.03 7.86 16.02
CA PHE A 153 14.70 7.49 16.47
C PHE A 153 14.76 6.63 17.75
N ALA A 154 15.66 5.64 17.81
CA ALA A 154 15.85 4.79 18.97
C ALA A 154 16.45 5.56 20.17
N LYS A 155 17.43 6.47 19.97
CA LYS A 155 18.03 7.29 21.02
C LYS A 155 17.08 8.31 21.63
N MET A 156 16.08 8.72 20.89
CA MET A 156 15.09 9.70 21.35
C MET A 156 13.94 9.07 22.14
N VAL A 157 13.90 7.75 22.29
CA VAL A 157 12.90 7.04 23.11
C VAL A 157 12.98 7.47 24.58
N VAL A 158 11.82 7.80 25.16
CA VAL A 158 11.69 8.11 26.59
C VAL A 158 11.27 6.85 27.34
N SER A 159 12.20 6.28 28.10
CA SER A 159 11.98 5.07 28.89
C SER A 159 11.54 5.44 30.29
N LEU A 160 10.34 5.04 30.71
CA LEU A 160 9.76 5.32 32.01
C LEU A 160 9.57 4.01 32.78
N ARG A 161 9.99 4.00 34.04
CA ARG A 161 9.88 2.84 34.94
C ARG A 161 9.38 3.28 36.32
N VAL A 162 8.49 2.51 36.92
CA VAL A 162 8.03 2.71 38.30
C VAL A 162 9.22 2.65 39.24
N GLY A 163 9.30 3.60 40.16
CA GLY A 163 10.40 3.77 41.11
C GLY A 163 11.62 4.52 40.56
N ALA A 164 11.60 4.91 39.30
CA ALA A 164 12.69 5.72 38.70
C ALA A 164 12.59 7.17 39.17
N GLN A 165 13.74 7.80 39.39
CA GLN A 165 13.83 9.22 39.67
C GLN A 165 13.75 10.01 38.36
N TRP A 166 12.70 10.80 38.24
CA TRP A 166 12.43 11.69 37.10
C TRP A 166 11.85 12.99 37.62
N ASP A 167 12.47 14.10 37.25
CA ASP A 167 11.85 15.41 37.38
C ASP A 167 10.70 15.50 36.38
N ARG A 168 9.50 15.86 36.84
CA ARG A 168 8.31 15.99 35.99
C ARG A 168 8.53 16.97 34.84
N ASP A 169 9.11 18.13 35.11
CA ASP A 169 9.31 19.17 34.12
C ASP A 169 10.40 18.80 33.10
N GLU A 170 11.34 17.93 33.50
CA GLU A 170 12.29 17.32 32.56
C GLU A 170 11.56 16.36 31.61
N LEU A 171 10.64 15.51 32.12
CA LEU A 171 9.80 14.67 31.27
C LEU A 171 9.01 15.50 30.26
N LEU A 172 8.41 16.61 30.69
CA LEU A 172 7.65 17.48 29.78
C LEU A 172 8.53 18.07 28.65
N ARG A 173 9.76 18.48 28.99
CA ARG A 173 10.75 18.94 27.97
C ARG A 173 11.11 17.84 26.98
N ARG A 174 11.37 16.62 27.48
CA ARG A 174 11.68 15.47 26.64
C ARG A 174 10.53 15.12 25.72
N LEU A 175 9.26 15.18 26.16
CA LEU A 175 8.09 14.96 25.32
C LEU A 175 8.01 15.97 24.17
N VAL A 176 8.28 17.26 24.42
CA VAL A 176 8.34 18.29 23.37
C VAL A 176 9.50 18.02 22.38
N GLU A 177 10.67 17.62 22.87
CA GLU A 177 11.83 17.26 22.01
C GLU A 177 11.49 16.10 21.05
N ILE A 178 10.70 15.12 21.50
CA ILE A 178 10.24 13.99 20.68
C ILE A 178 8.93 14.27 19.94
N ARG A 179 8.58 15.55 19.78
CA ARG A 179 7.47 16.05 18.96
C ARG A 179 6.07 15.80 19.49
N TYR A 180 5.88 15.65 20.81
CA TYR A 180 4.56 15.72 21.41
C TYR A 180 4.17 17.14 21.73
N GLU A 181 2.90 17.48 21.55
CA GLU A 181 2.35 18.77 21.85
C GLU A 181 1.59 18.75 23.18
N ARG A 182 1.75 19.81 24.00
CA ARG A 182 0.95 19.96 25.21
C ARG A 182 -0.43 20.50 24.89
N ASN A 183 -1.46 19.77 25.25
CA ASN A 183 -2.83 20.27 25.16
C ASN A 183 -3.66 19.70 26.35
N ASP A 184 -3.96 20.57 27.32
CA ASP A 184 -4.68 20.18 28.52
C ASP A 184 -6.21 20.10 28.30
N ILE A 185 -6.72 20.57 27.14
CA ILE A 185 -8.16 20.63 26.79
C ILE A 185 -8.52 19.52 25.79
N ALA A 186 -7.93 19.54 24.59
CA ALA A 186 -8.12 18.53 23.58
C ALA A 186 -6.99 17.48 23.72
N PHE A 187 -7.33 16.28 24.13
CA PHE A 187 -6.36 15.20 24.34
C PHE A 187 -6.48 14.20 23.20
N GLU A 188 -5.67 14.43 22.19
CA GLU A 188 -5.65 13.65 20.98
C GLU A 188 -4.28 12.97 20.79
N ARG A 189 -4.15 12.16 19.75
CA ARG A 189 -2.90 11.49 19.36
C ARG A 189 -1.77 12.54 19.20
N ASN A 190 -0.55 12.19 19.58
CA ASN A 190 0.65 13.05 19.59
C ASN A 190 0.62 14.17 20.64
N MET A 191 -0.30 14.12 21.60
CA MET A 191 -0.42 15.11 22.65
C MET A 191 -0.14 14.53 24.03
N PHE A 192 0.24 15.42 24.94
CA PHE A 192 0.24 15.13 26.37
C PHE A 192 -0.48 16.23 27.13
N ARG A 193 -0.99 15.89 28.30
CA ARG A 193 -1.62 16.84 29.22
C ARG A 193 -1.12 16.62 30.64
N VAL A 194 -1.19 17.70 31.45
CA VAL A 194 -0.68 17.71 32.81
C VAL A 194 -1.77 18.12 33.78
N ARG A 195 -1.95 17.33 34.85
CA ARG A 195 -2.90 17.65 35.93
C ARG A 195 -2.24 17.37 37.27
N GLY A 196 -1.69 18.41 37.90
CA GLY A 196 -0.92 18.27 39.13
C GLY A 196 0.33 17.40 38.92
N ASP A 197 0.45 16.34 39.69
CA ASP A 197 1.57 15.39 39.60
C ASP A 197 1.31 14.23 38.60
N THR A 198 0.32 14.38 37.76
CA THR A 198 -0.05 13.39 36.74
C THR A 198 0.22 13.92 35.34
N VAL A 199 0.95 13.16 34.55
CA VAL A 199 1.19 13.40 33.12
C VAL A 199 0.48 12.30 32.33
N GLU A 200 -0.40 12.68 31.40
CA GLU A 200 -1.05 11.76 30.49
C GLU A 200 -0.50 11.98 29.08
N ILE A 201 -0.06 10.91 28.43
CA ILE A 201 0.60 10.92 27.12
C ILE A 201 -0.23 10.06 26.17
N TYR A 202 -0.59 10.61 25.01
CA TYR A 202 -1.26 9.83 23.95
C TYR A 202 -0.24 9.50 22.85
N PRO A 203 0.36 8.29 22.87
CA PRO A 203 1.40 7.93 21.93
C PRO A 203 0.95 8.02 20.48
N ALA A 204 1.85 8.48 19.61
CA ALA A 204 1.62 8.67 18.19
C ALA A 204 1.18 7.40 17.45
N TYR A 205 1.66 6.25 17.89
CA TYR A 205 1.46 4.92 17.32
C TYR A 205 0.29 4.14 17.95
N TYR A 206 -0.37 4.67 19.01
CA TYR A 206 -1.54 4.04 19.63
C TYR A 206 -2.85 4.55 18.99
N LYS A 207 -3.85 3.66 18.93
CA LYS A 207 -5.16 3.98 18.35
C LYS A 207 -6.16 4.51 19.38
N ASP A 208 -6.30 3.84 20.49
CA ASP A 208 -7.37 4.01 21.49
C ASP A 208 -6.87 3.89 22.95
N LYS A 209 -5.57 4.09 23.15
CA LYS A 209 -4.90 3.94 24.42
C LYS A 209 -3.99 5.12 24.68
N ALA A 210 -3.91 5.55 25.95
CA ALA A 210 -2.96 6.54 26.42
C ALA A 210 -2.23 6.02 27.66
N ILE A 211 -1.15 6.68 28.01
CA ILE A 211 -0.32 6.35 29.17
C ILE A 211 -0.48 7.44 30.20
N ARG A 212 -0.78 7.05 31.42
CA ARG A 212 -0.80 7.93 32.60
C ARG A 212 0.41 7.62 33.46
N VAL A 213 1.18 8.65 33.77
CA VAL A 213 2.34 8.62 34.66
C VAL A 213 2.02 9.47 35.89
N GLU A 214 2.01 8.87 37.06
CA GLU A 214 1.72 9.52 38.32
C GLU A 214 3.04 9.65 39.12
N PHE A 215 3.33 10.88 39.56
CA PHE A 215 4.55 11.20 40.31
C PHE A 215 4.26 11.37 41.76
N PHE A 216 5.22 10.97 42.60
CA PHE A 216 5.30 11.34 44.02
C PHE A 216 6.63 12.06 44.27
N GLY A 217 6.59 13.40 44.28
CA GLY A 217 7.81 14.22 44.19
C GLY A 217 8.51 13.99 42.85
N ASP A 218 9.80 13.64 42.91
CA ASP A 218 10.63 13.37 41.71
C ASP A 218 10.73 11.84 41.40
N GLU A 219 9.81 11.03 41.92
CA GLU A 219 9.77 9.59 41.67
C GLU A 219 8.48 9.22 40.90
N ILE A 220 8.59 8.35 39.91
CA ILE A 220 7.45 7.75 39.24
C ILE A 220 6.81 6.70 40.14
N ASP A 221 5.67 7.04 40.75
CA ASP A 221 4.92 6.15 41.63
C ASP A 221 4.14 5.09 40.88
N ARG A 222 3.51 5.48 39.77
CA ARG A 222 2.65 4.57 38.99
C ARG A 222 2.63 4.91 37.49
N ILE A 223 2.58 3.85 36.67
CA ILE A 223 2.34 3.95 35.25
C ILE A 223 1.09 3.12 34.92
N SER A 224 0.15 3.70 34.16
CA SER A 224 -1.09 3.02 33.79
C SER A 224 -1.41 3.23 32.32
N GLU A 225 -1.88 2.17 31.66
CA GLU A 225 -2.53 2.28 30.35
C GLU A 225 -4.00 2.68 30.59
N ILE A 226 -4.46 3.73 29.95
CA ILE A 226 -5.80 4.28 30.11
C ILE A 226 -6.53 4.39 28.77
N THR A 227 -7.86 4.44 28.82
CA THR A 227 -8.70 4.83 27.68
C THR A 227 -8.74 6.37 27.61
N PRO A 228 -8.27 7.02 26.52
CA PRO A 228 -8.11 8.48 26.44
C PRO A 228 -9.39 9.25 26.75
N LEU A 229 -10.54 8.76 26.26
CA LEU A 229 -11.85 9.43 26.37
C LEU A 229 -12.40 9.40 27.78
N THR A 230 -12.29 8.29 28.50
CA THR A 230 -12.91 8.08 29.81
C THR A 230 -11.91 8.22 30.97
N GLY A 231 -10.62 8.11 30.70
CA GLY A 231 -9.56 8.04 31.71
C GLY A 231 -9.55 6.71 32.51
N ALA A 232 -10.37 5.73 32.09
CA ALA A 232 -10.44 4.44 32.77
C ALA A 232 -9.11 3.68 32.62
N VAL A 233 -8.63 3.10 33.71
CA VAL A 233 -7.39 2.31 33.74
C VAL A 233 -7.68 0.92 33.16
N ASN A 234 -6.97 0.58 32.08
CA ASN A 234 -7.04 -0.73 31.43
C ASN A 234 -6.10 -1.74 32.12
N ARG A 235 -4.88 -1.30 32.42
CA ARG A 235 -3.87 -2.08 33.14
C ARG A 235 -2.81 -1.19 33.78
N VAL A 236 -2.11 -1.72 34.76
CA VAL A 236 -0.93 -1.09 35.37
C VAL A 236 0.32 -1.67 34.73
N LEU A 237 1.31 -0.80 34.50
CA LEU A 237 2.57 -1.13 33.85
C LEU A 237 3.74 -0.89 34.82
N ASN A 238 4.77 -1.71 34.76
CA ASN A 238 6.02 -1.48 35.49
C ASN A 238 7.02 -0.63 34.68
N HIS A 239 6.87 -0.64 33.36
CA HIS A 239 7.75 0.06 32.40
C HIS A 239 7.00 0.38 31.13
N ILE A 240 7.33 1.50 30.50
CA ILE A 240 6.88 1.88 29.16
C ILE A 240 7.96 2.66 28.42
N ALA A 241 8.08 2.43 27.12
CA ALA A 241 8.87 3.23 26.18
C ALA A 241 7.93 4.15 25.38
N ILE A 242 8.20 5.45 25.39
CA ILE A 242 7.48 6.42 24.58
C ILE A 242 8.38 6.79 23.39
N TYR A 243 7.93 6.41 22.19
CA TYR A 243 8.63 6.68 20.94
C TYR A 243 8.29 8.06 20.41
N PRO A 244 9.18 8.66 19.59
CA PRO A 244 8.91 9.95 18.96
C PRO A 244 7.61 9.96 18.14
N ALA A 245 6.96 11.13 18.09
CA ALA A 245 5.73 11.33 17.33
C ALA A 245 5.97 11.54 15.83
N SER A 246 7.22 11.52 15.37
CA SER A 246 7.61 11.65 13.96
C SER A 246 8.88 10.85 13.68
N HIS A 247 9.01 10.33 12.46
CA HIS A 247 10.26 9.69 12.02
C HIS A 247 11.41 10.69 11.85
N TYR A 248 11.11 11.96 11.57
CA TYR A 248 12.10 13.02 11.39
C TYR A 248 12.35 13.76 12.71
N VAL A 249 13.04 13.07 13.61
CA VAL A 249 13.51 13.66 14.89
C VAL A 249 15.01 13.69 14.91
N THR A 250 15.57 14.77 15.47
CA THR A 250 16.99 14.91 15.67
C THR A 250 17.27 15.78 16.90
N THR A 251 18.46 15.65 17.46
CA THR A 251 18.88 16.47 18.60
C THR A 251 19.11 17.92 18.18
N LYS A 252 18.96 18.86 19.15
CA LYS A 252 19.21 20.28 18.90
C LYS A 252 20.60 20.54 18.35
N ASP A 253 21.63 19.87 18.90
CA ASP A 253 23.02 20.02 18.46
C ASP A 253 23.22 19.59 16.99
N LYS A 254 22.56 18.51 16.56
CA LYS A 254 22.58 18.09 15.14
C LYS A 254 21.86 19.10 14.26
N MET A 255 20.72 19.64 14.70
CA MET A 255 19.98 20.66 13.96
C MET A 255 20.81 21.94 13.78
N ASP A 256 21.49 22.41 14.82
CA ASP A 256 22.35 23.60 14.75
C ASP A 256 23.51 23.38 13.76
N ARG A 257 24.13 22.21 13.76
CA ARG A 257 25.16 21.85 12.77
C ARG A 257 24.57 21.79 11.35
N ALA A 258 23.39 21.17 11.18
CA ALA A 258 22.72 21.09 9.90
C ALA A 258 22.42 22.46 9.31
N ILE A 259 21.94 23.42 10.11
CA ILE A 259 21.70 24.81 9.69
C ILE A 259 22.99 25.45 9.19
N GLY A 260 24.10 25.21 9.87
CA GLY A 260 25.42 25.69 9.43
C GLY A 260 25.85 25.13 8.07
N GLU A 261 25.63 23.84 7.82
CA GLU A 261 25.93 23.17 6.55
C GLU A 261 24.99 23.64 5.43
N ILE A 262 23.69 23.76 5.71
CA ILE A 262 22.69 24.29 4.75
C ILE A 262 23.09 25.71 4.31
N ARG A 263 23.51 26.55 5.24
CA ARG A 263 23.97 27.91 4.92
C ARG A 263 25.19 27.89 4.01
N ARG A 264 26.15 27.00 4.24
CA ARG A 264 27.32 26.86 3.39
C ARG A 264 26.93 26.42 1.97
N GLU A 265 26.14 25.39 1.84
CA GLU A 265 25.65 24.91 0.54
C GLU A 265 24.82 25.98 -0.19
N LEU A 266 24.05 26.79 0.55
CA LEU A 266 23.31 27.95 0.00
C LEU A 266 24.27 28.98 -0.61
N GLU A 267 25.29 29.41 0.12
CA GLU A 267 26.24 30.43 -0.39
C GLU A 267 27.01 29.90 -1.61
N GLU A 268 27.40 28.64 -1.62
CA GLU A 268 28.02 28.00 -2.78
C GLU A 268 27.08 28.01 -3.99
N GLN A 269 25.83 27.63 -3.81
CA GLN A 269 24.83 27.57 -4.89
C GLN A 269 24.44 28.95 -5.40
N VAL A 270 24.28 29.92 -4.53
CA VAL A 270 24.02 31.33 -4.91
C VAL A 270 25.17 31.87 -5.74
N LYS A 271 26.40 31.56 -5.35
CA LYS A 271 27.58 31.95 -6.14
C LYS A 271 27.57 31.32 -7.54
N VAL A 272 27.25 30.04 -7.64
CA VAL A 272 27.13 29.35 -8.93
C VAL A 272 26.09 30.02 -9.83
N PHE A 273 24.93 30.36 -9.29
CA PHE A 273 23.88 31.06 -10.06
C PHE A 273 24.30 32.46 -10.48
N THR A 274 24.93 33.22 -9.57
CA THR A 274 25.41 34.57 -9.85
C THR A 274 26.50 34.58 -10.92
N ASP A 275 27.48 33.66 -10.83
CA ASP A 275 28.58 33.54 -11.80
C ASP A 275 28.05 33.11 -13.20
N ASN A 276 26.85 32.56 -13.30
CA ASN A 276 26.17 32.21 -14.55
C ASN A 276 25.08 33.22 -14.95
N ASP A 277 25.03 34.41 -14.37
CA ASP A 277 24.02 35.44 -14.64
C ASP A 277 22.55 35.01 -14.36
N GLN A 278 22.35 33.98 -13.51
CA GLN A 278 21.04 33.46 -13.10
C GLN A 278 20.56 34.14 -11.80
N LEU A 279 20.33 35.45 -11.87
CA LEU A 279 20.05 36.29 -10.68
C LEU A 279 18.70 35.98 -10.04
N VAL A 280 17.71 35.57 -10.83
CA VAL A 280 16.36 35.19 -10.33
C VAL A 280 16.43 33.89 -9.53
N GLU A 281 17.17 32.92 -10.04
CA GLU A 281 17.41 31.64 -9.36
C GLU A 281 18.19 31.85 -8.05
N ALA A 282 19.23 32.70 -8.10
CA ALA A 282 20.01 33.05 -6.92
C ALA A 282 19.17 33.71 -5.82
N GLN A 283 18.30 34.66 -6.17
CA GLN A 283 17.39 35.29 -5.22
C GLN A 283 16.35 34.32 -4.67
N ARG A 284 15.76 33.50 -5.53
CA ARG A 284 14.71 32.50 -5.18
C ARG A 284 15.23 31.50 -4.17
N ILE A 285 16.40 30.89 -4.45
CA ILE A 285 16.97 29.88 -3.55
C ILE A 285 17.39 30.50 -2.21
N ARG A 286 17.92 31.72 -2.21
CA ARG A 286 18.31 32.43 -0.99
C ARG A 286 17.08 32.67 -0.11
N GLN A 287 16.05 33.31 -0.63
CA GLN A 287 14.83 33.62 0.10
C GLN A 287 14.19 32.36 0.72
N ARG A 288 14.09 31.31 -0.08
CA ARG A 288 13.46 30.06 0.37
C ARG A 288 14.27 29.40 1.48
N THR A 289 15.57 29.26 1.27
CA THR A 289 16.42 28.52 2.20
C THR A 289 16.63 29.29 3.51
N GLU A 290 16.74 30.63 3.47
CA GLU A 290 16.84 31.47 4.68
C GLU A 290 15.58 31.32 5.52
N TYR A 291 14.39 31.36 4.91
CA TYR A 291 13.13 31.12 5.61
C TYR A 291 13.05 29.70 6.21
N ASP A 292 13.43 28.67 5.46
CA ASP A 292 13.45 27.29 5.95
C ASP A 292 14.41 27.13 7.15
N MET A 293 15.60 27.77 7.12
CA MET A 293 16.57 27.75 8.23
C MET A 293 16.04 28.49 9.47
N GLU A 294 15.36 29.62 9.30
CA GLU A 294 14.73 30.35 10.41
C GLU A 294 13.66 29.48 11.11
N MET A 295 12.79 28.84 10.32
CA MET A 295 11.79 27.91 10.85
C MET A 295 12.43 26.70 11.58
N MET A 296 13.52 26.17 11.04
CA MET A 296 14.24 25.07 11.70
C MET A 296 14.90 25.50 13.02
N ALA A 297 15.44 26.71 13.09
CA ALA A 297 16.05 27.24 14.31
C ALA A 297 15.02 27.49 15.43
N GLU A 298 13.86 28.08 15.08
CA GLU A 298 12.83 28.45 16.05
C GLU A 298 11.92 27.29 16.46
N LEU A 299 11.47 26.48 15.49
CA LEU A 299 10.51 25.39 15.68
C LEU A 299 11.13 23.99 15.62
N GLY A 300 12.40 23.91 15.20
CA GLY A 300 13.09 22.66 14.91
C GLY A 300 12.51 21.90 13.69
N TYR A 301 11.70 22.57 12.86
CA TYR A 301 11.03 21.99 11.70
C TYR A 301 10.73 23.06 10.65
N CYS A 302 10.72 22.67 9.36
CA CYS A 302 10.20 23.50 8.28
C CYS A 302 9.38 22.66 7.29
N SER A 303 8.53 23.31 6.48
CA SER A 303 7.80 22.62 5.41
C SER A 303 8.78 22.15 4.34
N GLY A 304 8.80 20.82 4.08
CA GLY A 304 9.75 20.21 3.16
C GLY A 304 11.11 19.90 3.78
N ILE A 305 11.19 19.76 5.11
CA ILE A 305 12.42 19.41 5.85
C ILE A 305 13.12 18.18 5.28
N GLU A 306 12.37 17.26 4.67
CA GLU A 306 12.89 16.08 4.01
C GLU A 306 13.92 16.39 2.91
N ASN A 307 13.86 17.57 2.28
CA ASN A 307 14.83 17.99 1.26
C ASN A 307 16.22 18.27 1.85
N TYR A 308 16.30 18.48 3.16
CA TYR A 308 17.54 18.68 3.91
C TYR A 308 17.97 17.41 4.66
N SER A 309 17.27 16.28 4.49
CA SER A 309 17.49 15.03 5.25
C SER A 309 18.93 14.54 5.21
N ARG A 310 19.62 14.66 4.07
CA ARG A 310 21.03 14.30 3.95
C ARG A 310 21.91 15.07 4.94
N ILE A 311 21.71 16.38 5.00
CA ILE A 311 22.52 17.27 5.87
C ILE A 311 22.13 17.02 7.33
N ILE A 312 20.85 16.91 7.66
CA ILE A 312 20.36 16.62 9.01
C ILE A 312 20.92 15.30 9.54
N SER A 313 20.98 14.28 8.68
CA SER A 313 21.55 12.96 9.00
C SER A 313 23.09 12.91 8.90
N GLU A 314 23.75 14.02 8.63
CA GLU A 314 25.23 14.11 8.49
C GLU A 314 25.81 13.11 7.46
N ARG A 315 25.02 12.74 6.43
CA ARG A 315 25.41 11.78 5.39
C ARG A 315 26.22 12.45 4.28
N PRO A 316 27.18 11.73 3.65
CA PRO A 316 27.88 12.21 2.47
C PRO A 316 26.95 12.50 1.30
N ALA A 317 27.31 13.46 0.44
CA ALA A 317 26.59 13.74 -0.78
C ALA A 317 26.52 12.51 -1.69
N GLY A 318 25.33 12.25 -2.27
CA GLY A 318 25.07 11.10 -3.13
C GLY A 318 24.80 9.78 -2.41
N SER A 319 24.92 9.75 -1.07
CA SER A 319 24.64 8.53 -0.29
C SER A 319 23.14 8.12 -0.37
N ALA A 320 22.90 6.83 -0.17
CA ALA A 320 21.54 6.30 -0.06
C ALA A 320 20.84 6.86 1.19
N PRO A 321 19.53 7.19 1.13
CA PRO A 321 18.78 7.55 2.33
C PRO A 321 18.54 6.32 3.24
N MET A 322 18.32 6.57 4.53
CA MET A 322 17.79 5.57 5.43
C MET A 322 16.28 5.37 5.11
N THR A 323 15.85 4.13 5.10
CA THR A 323 14.51 3.71 4.68
C THR A 323 13.90 2.76 5.71
N LEU A 324 12.71 2.24 5.46
CA LEU A 324 12.13 1.21 6.32
C LEU A 324 13.03 -0.04 6.42
N LEU A 325 13.76 -0.38 5.35
CA LEU A 325 14.67 -1.53 5.34
C LEU A 325 15.75 -1.43 6.41
N ASP A 326 16.18 -0.21 6.72
CA ASP A 326 17.23 0.06 7.72
C ASP A 326 16.71 -0.04 9.17
N PHE A 327 15.38 -0.16 9.39
CA PHE A 327 14.77 -0.47 10.69
C PHE A 327 14.67 -1.97 10.96
N PHE A 328 14.79 -2.80 9.93
CA PHE A 328 14.82 -4.25 10.09
C PHE A 328 16.17 -4.73 10.62
N PRO A 329 16.21 -5.84 11.38
CA PRO A 329 17.47 -6.51 11.69
C PRO A 329 18.04 -7.18 10.43
N ASP A 330 19.34 -7.42 10.40
CA ASP A 330 20.07 -7.94 9.22
C ASP A 330 19.55 -9.29 8.71
N ASP A 331 18.90 -10.08 9.58
CA ASP A 331 18.39 -11.42 9.29
C ASP A 331 16.93 -11.46 8.85
N PHE A 332 16.32 -10.33 8.52
CA PHE A 332 14.92 -10.31 8.07
C PHE A 332 14.73 -11.08 6.75
N LEU A 333 13.51 -11.60 6.56
CA LEU A 333 13.10 -12.26 5.32
C LEU A 333 12.22 -11.31 4.50
N LEU A 334 12.54 -11.19 3.19
CA LEU A 334 11.73 -10.43 2.25
C LEU A 334 10.84 -11.36 1.42
N PHE A 335 9.53 -11.10 1.39
CA PHE A 335 8.63 -11.60 0.36
C PHE A 335 8.28 -10.46 -0.60
N VAL A 336 8.38 -10.71 -1.89
CA VAL A 336 7.94 -9.76 -2.93
C VAL A 336 6.74 -10.35 -3.65
N ASP A 337 5.54 -9.87 -3.29
CA ASP A 337 4.31 -10.36 -3.91
C ASP A 337 4.09 -9.70 -5.28
N GLU A 338 3.53 -10.47 -6.22
CA GLU A 338 3.41 -10.12 -7.64
C GLU A 338 4.73 -9.51 -8.17
N SER A 339 5.84 -10.21 -7.92
CA SER A 339 7.22 -9.73 -8.12
C SER A 339 7.49 -9.22 -9.54
N HIS A 340 6.85 -9.84 -10.55
CA HIS A 340 6.94 -9.44 -11.96
C HIS A 340 6.46 -7.99 -12.24
N VAL A 341 5.68 -7.39 -11.33
CA VAL A 341 5.26 -5.98 -11.36
C VAL A 341 6.01 -5.17 -10.32
N THR A 342 6.18 -5.71 -9.12
CA THR A 342 6.74 -5.01 -7.97
C THR A 342 8.21 -4.64 -8.18
N LEU A 343 9.04 -5.55 -8.68
CA LEU A 343 10.47 -5.30 -8.92
C LEU A 343 10.73 -4.25 -10.03
N PRO A 344 10.06 -4.31 -11.20
CA PRO A 344 10.13 -3.23 -12.19
C PRO A 344 9.70 -1.88 -11.63
N GLN A 345 8.70 -1.83 -10.76
CA GLN A 345 8.25 -0.60 -10.12
C GLN A 345 9.35 -0.04 -9.20
N VAL A 346 9.96 -0.86 -8.32
CA VAL A 346 11.09 -0.46 -7.47
C VAL A 346 12.22 0.14 -8.32
N ARG A 347 12.55 -0.50 -9.45
CA ARG A 347 13.60 -0.03 -10.38
C ARG A 347 13.28 1.31 -11.03
N ALA A 348 12.02 1.59 -11.33
CA ALA A 348 11.60 2.80 -12.02
C ALA A 348 11.55 4.05 -11.12
N MET A 349 11.36 3.89 -9.80
CA MET A 349 11.08 4.99 -8.88
C MET A 349 12.20 6.05 -8.83
N TYR A 350 13.46 5.63 -8.80
CA TYR A 350 14.60 6.54 -8.72
C TYR A 350 14.66 7.52 -9.91
N ASN A 351 14.54 7.02 -11.12
CA ASN A 351 14.68 7.84 -12.33
C ASN A 351 13.59 8.91 -12.45
N GLY A 352 12.35 8.58 -12.05
CA GLY A 352 11.24 9.53 -12.04
C GLY A 352 11.46 10.67 -11.04
N ASP A 353 11.91 10.35 -9.84
CA ASP A 353 12.22 11.36 -8.80
C ASP A 353 13.39 12.26 -9.21
N ARG A 354 14.46 11.67 -9.77
CA ARG A 354 15.63 12.40 -10.24
C ARG A 354 15.30 13.42 -11.31
N ALA A 355 14.57 13.03 -12.34
CA ALA A 355 14.20 13.92 -13.44
C ALA A 355 13.38 15.14 -12.97
N ARG A 356 12.48 14.94 -12.00
CA ARG A 356 11.71 16.01 -11.38
C ARG A 356 12.61 16.98 -10.60
N LYS A 357 13.54 16.47 -9.80
CA LYS A 357 14.45 17.27 -8.98
C LYS A 357 15.49 18.02 -9.79
N ASP A 358 15.90 17.49 -10.94
CA ASP A 358 16.80 18.20 -11.85
C ASP A 358 16.26 19.58 -12.21
N SER A 359 14.97 19.68 -12.53
CA SER A 359 14.33 20.98 -12.81
C SER A 359 14.29 21.89 -11.56
N LEU A 360 13.94 21.34 -10.39
CA LEU A 360 13.84 22.13 -9.16
C LEU A 360 15.18 22.71 -8.71
N VAL A 361 16.26 21.96 -8.81
CA VAL A 361 17.61 22.42 -8.43
C VAL A 361 18.17 23.38 -9.48
N LYS A 362 18.05 23.04 -10.77
CA LYS A 362 18.57 23.87 -11.85
C LYS A 362 17.97 25.26 -11.90
N TYR A 363 16.72 25.43 -11.52
CA TYR A 363 15.99 26.69 -11.54
C TYR A 363 15.81 27.35 -10.16
N GLY A 364 16.64 26.95 -9.17
CA GLY A 364 16.75 27.62 -7.86
C GLY A 364 15.52 27.44 -6.94
N PHE A 365 14.74 26.38 -7.08
CA PHE A 365 13.67 26.04 -6.15
C PHE A 365 14.15 25.20 -4.97
N ARG A 366 15.20 24.39 -5.16
CA ARG A 366 15.81 23.54 -4.11
C ARG A 366 17.33 23.55 -4.20
N LEU A 367 17.98 23.36 -3.02
CA LEU A 367 19.43 23.14 -2.95
C LEU A 367 19.81 21.75 -3.50
N PRO A 368 21.08 21.55 -3.91
CA PRO A 368 21.58 20.25 -4.37
C PRO A 368 21.36 19.10 -3.39
N CYS A 369 21.37 19.35 -2.06
CA CYS A 369 21.10 18.31 -1.05
C CYS A 369 19.72 17.65 -1.22
N ALA A 370 18.76 18.31 -1.86
CA ALA A 370 17.44 17.74 -2.16
C ALA A 370 17.51 16.50 -3.08
N TYR A 371 18.58 16.35 -3.88
CA TYR A 371 18.78 15.15 -4.67
C TYR A 371 18.88 13.87 -3.85
N ASP A 372 19.37 13.97 -2.61
CA ASP A 372 19.60 12.83 -1.73
C ASP A 372 18.38 12.45 -0.87
N ASN A 373 17.30 13.25 -0.94
CA ASN A 373 15.97 12.85 -0.50
C ASN A 373 15.25 12.11 -1.63
N ARG A 374 15.55 10.86 -1.83
CA ARG A 374 15.15 10.06 -2.98
C ARG A 374 14.79 8.63 -2.58
N PRO A 375 14.08 7.89 -3.42
CA PRO A 375 14.00 6.44 -3.23
C PRO A 375 15.39 5.81 -3.44
N LEU A 376 15.54 4.59 -2.94
CA LEU A 376 16.74 3.79 -3.21
C LEU A 376 16.87 3.54 -4.73
N LYS A 377 18.10 3.47 -5.20
CA LYS A 377 18.39 2.83 -6.48
C LYS A 377 18.14 1.34 -6.36
N PHE A 378 17.95 0.66 -7.47
CA PHE A 378 17.67 -0.77 -7.44
C PHE A 378 18.82 -1.58 -6.82
N GLU A 379 20.06 -1.22 -7.16
CA GLU A 379 21.27 -1.83 -6.59
C GLU A 379 21.38 -1.61 -5.07
N GLU A 380 21.03 -0.41 -4.60
CA GLU A 380 21.02 -0.09 -3.16
C GLU A 380 19.92 -0.86 -2.42
N PHE A 381 18.80 -1.16 -3.10
CA PHE A 381 17.76 -2.05 -2.59
C PHE A 381 18.27 -3.50 -2.50
N GLU A 382 18.92 -4.01 -3.55
CA GLU A 382 19.48 -5.37 -3.56
C GLU A 382 20.56 -5.56 -2.46
N GLU A 383 21.38 -4.54 -2.18
CA GLU A 383 22.39 -4.58 -1.12
C GLU A 383 21.81 -4.71 0.29
N ARG A 384 20.60 -4.19 0.52
CA ARG A 384 19.92 -4.25 1.83
C ARG A 384 19.15 -5.54 2.06
N ILE A 385 18.99 -6.37 1.03
CA ILE A 385 18.24 -7.61 1.11
C ILE A 385 19.21 -8.76 1.39
N GLY A 386 19.00 -9.48 2.49
CA GLY A 386 19.72 -10.72 2.80
C GLY A 386 19.15 -11.91 2.00
N GLN A 387 17.92 -12.30 2.33
CA GLN A 387 17.21 -13.39 1.67
C GLN A 387 15.83 -12.97 1.21
N ALA A 388 15.44 -13.37 0.00
CA ALA A 388 14.17 -13.01 -0.61
C ALA A 388 13.44 -14.20 -1.20
N VAL A 389 12.11 -14.16 -1.14
CA VAL A 389 11.21 -15.08 -1.85
C VAL A 389 10.34 -14.22 -2.78
N PHE A 390 10.51 -14.40 -4.08
CA PHE A 390 9.70 -13.77 -5.11
C PHE A 390 8.45 -14.61 -5.34
N VAL A 391 7.29 -13.99 -5.21
CA VAL A 391 5.99 -14.67 -5.33
C VAL A 391 5.28 -14.17 -6.57
N SER A 392 5.02 -15.04 -7.53
CA SER A 392 4.33 -14.66 -8.77
C SER A 392 3.70 -15.87 -9.47
N ALA A 393 2.60 -15.64 -10.18
CA ALA A 393 2.06 -16.63 -11.12
C ALA A 393 2.79 -16.60 -12.48
N THR A 394 3.52 -15.52 -12.75
CA THR A 394 4.23 -15.24 -14.01
C THR A 394 5.57 -14.54 -13.73
N PRO A 395 6.56 -15.23 -13.12
CA PRO A 395 7.85 -14.63 -12.82
C PRO A 395 8.50 -13.98 -14.03
N GLY A 396 9.06 -12.79 -13.84
CA GLY A 396 9.73 -12.03 -14.88
C GLY A 396 11.15 -12.53 -15.20
N PRO A 397 11.86 -11.86 -16.12
CA PRO A 397 13.25 -12.23 -16.45
C PRO A 397 14.19 -12.14 -15.23
N TYR A 398 14.03 -11.12 -14.40
CA TYR A 398 14.88 -10.92 -13.22
C TYR A 398 14.79 -12.13 -12.26
N GLU A 399 13.57 -12.56 -11.92
CA GLU A 399 13.36 -13.69 -11.02
C GLU A 399 13.91 -14.99 -11.61
N ARG A 400 13.73 -15.20 -12.93
CA ARG A 400 14.22 -16.41 -13.63
C ARG A 400 15.75 -16.49 -13.68
N GLU A 401 16.42 -15.33 -13.77
CA GLU A 401 17.90 -15.26 -13.84
C GLU A 401 18.55 -15.36 -12.47
N ARG A 402 17.87 -14.87 -11.43
CA ARG A 402 18.44 -14.70 -10.09
C ARG A 402 18.05 -15.81 -9.10
N ALA A 403 16.93 -16.48 -9.31
CA ALA A 403 16.45 -17.46 -8.36
C ALA A 403 17.40 -18.66 -8.23
N ASP A 404 17.89 -18.91 -7.01
CA ASP A 404 18.68 -20.10 -6.66
C ASP A 404 17.82 -21.36 -6.74
N GLN A 405 16.50 -21.24 -6.49
CA GLN A 405 15.49 -22.28 -6.75
C GLN A 405 14.15 -21.69 -7.15
N VAL A 406 13.41 -22.46 -7.94
CA VAL A 406 12.01 -22.16 -8.30
C VAL A 406 11.13 -23.28 -7.74
N VAL A 407 10.15 -22.90 -6.94
CA VAL A 407 9.18 -23.80 -6.32
C VAL A 407 7.83 -23.57 -6.97
N GLU A 408 7.22 -24.60 -7.55
CA GLU A 408 5.91 -24.50 -8.18
C GLU A 408 4.78 -24.79 -7.17
N GLN A 409 3.69 -24.03 -7.28
CA GLN A 409 2.46 -24.24 -6.55
C GLN A 409 1.27 -24.04 -7.50
N VAL A 410 0.91 -25.12 -8.20
CA VAL A 410 -0.08 -25.14 -9.27
C VAL A 410 -1.45 -25.58 -8.77
N ILE A 411 -1.51 -26.47 -7.78
CA ILE A 411 -2.75 -27.03 -7.28
C ILE A 411 -3.55 -26.02 -6.47
N ARG A 412 -4.80 -25.83 -6.87
CA ARG A 412 -5.80 -25.06 -6.10
C ARG A 412 -6.52 -26.00 -5.14
N PRO A 413 -6.58 -25.70 -3.85
CA PRO A 413 -7.31 -26.52 -2.87
C PRO A 413 -8.79 -26.70 -3.21
N THR A 414 -9.37 -25.77 -3.96
CA THR A 414 -10.77 -25.80 -4.41
C THR A 414 -11.04 -26.76 -5.57
N GLY A 415 -9.99 -27.32 -6.17
CA GLY A 415 -10.06 -28.15 -7.36
C GLY A 415 -10.35 -27.39 -8.66
N LEU A 416 -10.45 -26.06 -8.63
CA LEU A 416 -10.75 -25.28 -9.83
C LEU A 416 -9.64 -25.38 -10.87
N LEU A 417 -10.03 -25.74 -12.09
CA LEU A 417 -9.13 -25.85 -13.23
C LEU A 417 -8.82 -24.47 -13.82
N ASP A 418 -7.66 -24.34 -14.48
CA ASP A 418 -7.46 -23.22 -15.39
C ASP A 418 -8.52 -23.23 -16.51
N PRO A 419 -8.98 -22.06 -17.00
CA PRO A 419 -10.06 -22.01 -17.97
C PRO A 419 -9.68 -22.66 -19.29
N ARG A 420 -10.67 -23.05 -20.08
CA ARG A 420 -10.44 -23.45 -21.48
C ARG A 420 -10.09 -22.19 -22.27
N VAL A 421 -9.15 -22.32 -23.19
CA VAL A 421 -8.76 -21.22 -24.09
C VAL A 421 -9.10 -21.61 -25.52
N GLU A 422 -9.91 -20.80 -26.19
CA GLU A 422 -10.30 -20.98 -27.59
C GLU A 422 -9.74 -19.83 -28.42
N VAL A 423 -9.28 -20.11 -29.63
CA VAL A 423 -8.90 -19.09 -30.61
C VAL A 423 -9.99 -19.04 -31.67
N ARG A 424 -10.54 -17.85 -31.89
CA ARG A 424 -11.58 -17.61 -32.89
C ARG A 424 -11.14 -16.50 -33.86
N PRO A 425 -11.62 -16.49 -35.13
CA PRO A 425 -11.20 -15.51 -36.10
C PRO A 425 -11.62 -14.09 -35.73
N VAL A 426 -10.84 -13.09 -36.14
CA VAL A 426 -11.16 -11.65 -35.96
C VAL A 426 -12.38 -11.25 -36.74
N THR A 427 -12.56 -11.81 -37.95
CA THR A 427 -13.76 -11.54 -38.78
C THR A 427 -15.01 -12.06 -38.06
N GLY A 428 -15.96 -11.14 -37.79
CA GLY A 428 -17.20 -11.46 -37.09
C GLY A 428 -17.06 -11.53 -35.56
N GLN A 429 -15.91 -11.15 -34.97
CA GLN A 429 -15.64 -11.25 -33.57
C GLN A 429 -16.70 -10.54 -32.68
N ILE A 430 -17.28 -9.44 -33.15
CA ILE A 430 -18.25 -8.68 -32.35
C ILE A 430 -19.60 -9.42 -32.29
N ASP A 431 -20.07 -9.99 -33.39
CA ASP A 431 -21.32 -10.75 -33.43
C ASP A 431 -21.20 -12.04 -32.62
N ASP A 432 -20.09 -12.77 -32.75
CA ASP A 432 -19.77 -13.97 -31.96
C ASP A 432 -19.70 -13.64 -30.45
N LEU A 433 -19.01 -12.55 -30.08
CA LEU A 433 -18.94 -12.09 -28.71
C LEU A 433 -20.31 -11.71 -28.13
N MET A 434 -21.18 -11.06 -28.92
CA MET A 434 -22.55 -10.73 -28.50
C MET A 434 -23.38 -11.98 -28.22
N GLU A 435 -23.24 -13.03 -29.02
CA GLU A 435 -23.91 -14.32 -28.78
C GLU A 435 -23.45 -14.93 -27.47
N GLU A 436 -22.15 -14.98 -27.22
CA GLU A 436 -21.56 -15.48 -25.97
C GLU A 436 -21.99 -14.65 -24.75
N ILE A 437 -22.02 -13.32 -24.86
CA ILE A 437 -22.51 -12.43 -23.80
C ILE A 437 -23.97 -12.77 -23.46
N ASN A 438 -24.84 -12.92 -24.46
CA ASN A 438 -26.25 -13.23 -24.25
C ASN A 438 -26.45 -14.58 -23.58
N VAL A 439 -25.63 -15.59 -23.90
CA VAL A 439 -25.66 -16.89 -23.24
C VAL A 439 -25.29 -16.76 -21.77
N ARG A 440 -24.22 -16.00 -21.43
CA ARG A 440 -23.75 -15.81 -20.05
C ARG A 440 -24.72 -14.96 -19.23
N ALA A 441 -25.24 -13.88 -19.80
CA ALA A 441 -26.22 -13.02 -19.14
C ALA A 441 -27.48 -13.78 -18.71
N LYS A 442 -28.00 -14.70 -19.56
CA LYS A 442 -29.11 -15.58 -19.22
C LYS A 442 -28.84 -16.52 -18.05
N ARG A 443 -27.55 -16.86 -17.81
CA ARG A 443 -27.09 -17.68 -16.67
C ARG A 443 -26.72 -16.86 -15.45
N ASN A 444 -26.92 -15.54 -15.49
CA ASN A 444 -26.50 -14.61 -14.47
C ASN A 444 -24.97 -14.62 -14.21
N GLU A 445 -24.19 -14.89 -15.25
CA GLU A 445 -22.72 -14.86 -15.26
C GLU A 445 -22.22 -13.54 -15.83
N ARG A 446 -20.93 -13.21 -15.61
CA ARG A 446 -20.31 -11.95 -16.03
C ARG A 446 -19.24 -12.18 -17.08
N VAL A 447 -19.02 -11.15 -17.90
CA VAL A 447 -18.07 -11.18 -19.01
C VAL A 447 -17.09 -10.03 -18.88
N LEU A 448 -15.81 -10.31 -19.05
CA LEU A 448 -14.73 -9.31 -19.21
C LEU A 448 -14.31 -9.27 -20.66
N VAL A 449 -14.17 -8.06 -21.21
CA VAL A 449 -13.70 -7.83 -22.59
C VAL A 449 -12.49 -6.91 -22.58
N THR A 450 -11.37 -7.35 -23.14
CA THR A 450 -10.16 -6.54 -23.22
C THR A 450 -9.91 -6.06 -24.63
N THR A 451 -9.63 -4.76 -24.78
CA THR A 451 -9.30 -4.08 -26.04
C THR A 451 -7.87 -3.57 -26.02
N LEU A 452 -7.36 -3.09 -27.16
CA LEU A 452 -6.01 -2.52 -27.26
C LEU A 452 -5.95 -1.04 -26.95
N THR A 453 -7.02 -0.29 -27.22
CA THR A 453 -7.03 1.16 -27.06
C THR A 453 -8.26 1.65 -26.31
N LYS A 454 -8.14 2.85 -25.70
CA LYS A 454 -9.21 3.55 -25.01
C LYS A 454 -10.41 3.78 -25.94
N LYS A 455 -10.12 4.26 -27.14
CA LYS A 455 -11.15 4.52 -28.15
C LYS A 455 -11.93 3.25 -28.53
N MET A 456 -11.23 2.11 -28.76
CA MET A 456 -11.92 0.84 -29.06
C MET A 456 -12.83 0.41 -27.90
N ALA A 457 -12.40 0.59 -26.65
CA ALA A 457 -13.22 0.25 -25.51
C ALA A 457 -14.47 1.14 -25.40
N GLU A 458 -14.34 2.43 -25.67
CA GLU A 458 -15.44 3.40 -25.70
C GLU A 458 -16.43 3.07 -26.81
N ASP A 459 -15.94 2.93 -28.05
CA ASP A 459 -16.77 2.62 -29.23
C ASP A 459 -17.53 1.28 -29.05
N LEU A 460 -16.84 0.25 -28.53
CA LEU A 460 -17.44 -1.04 -28.26
C LEU A 460 -18.52 -0.98 -27.15
N THR A 461 -18.27 -0.20 -26.11
CA THR A 461 -19.22 0.00 -25.03
C THR A 461 -20.49 0.69 -25.54
N GLU A 462 -20.34 1.71 -26.38
CA GLU A 462 -21.47 2.40 -26.98
C GLU A 462 -22.26 1.46 -27.91
N PHE A 463 -21.57 0.69 -28.73
CA PHE A 463 -22.18 -0.30 -29.60
C PHE A 463 -23.00 -1.34 -28.81
N PHE A 464 -22.44 -1.90 -27.75
CA PHE A 464 -23.15 -2.86 -26.89
C PHE A 464 -24.36 -2.25 -26.18
N LYS A 465 -24.26 -1.01 -25.70
CA LYS A 465 -25.39 -0.28 -25.12
C LYS A 465 -26.54 -0.14 -26.13
N ASN A 466 -26.20 0.25 -27.38
CA ASN A 466 -27.18 0.41 -28.45
C ASN A 466 -27.82 -0.93 -28.86
N ALA A 467 -27.10 -2.04 -28.68
CA ALA A 467 -27.61 -3.40 -28.86
C ALA A 467 -28.42 -3.93 -27.66
N GLY A 468 -28.61 -3.13 -26.60
CA GLY A 468 -29.39 -3.50 -25.42
C GLY A 468 -28.62 -4.35 -24.39
N ILE A 469 -27.30 -4.48 -24.50
CA ILE A 469 -26.47 -5.19 -23.54
C ILE A 469 -26.14 -4.26 -22.36
N ARG A 470 -26.29 -4.77 -21.13
CA ARG A 470 -25.89 -4.05 -19.90
C ARG A 470 -24.38 -4.08 -19.78
N VAL A 471 -23.72 -2.98 -20.13
CA VAL A 471 -22.26 -2.88 -20.22
C VAL A 471 -21.76 -1.61 -19.56
N ARG A 472 -20.60 -1.71 -18.89
CA ARG A 472 -19.79 -0.57 -18.44
C ARG A 472 -18.39 -0.64 -19.01
N TYR A 473 -17.75 0.51 -19.03
CA TYR A 473 -16.38 0.70 -19.47
C TYR A 473 -15.51 1.15 -18.27
N MET A 474 -14.30 0.62 -18.18
CA MET A 474 -13.32 1.02 -17.18
C MET A 474 -11.99 1.40 -17.83
N HIS A 475 -11.47 2.58 -17.51
CA HIS A 475 -10.18 3.09 -18.02
C HIS A 475 -9.23 3.48 -16.89
N SER A 476 -7.98 3.85 -17.27
CA SER A 476 -6.92 4.20 -16.33
C SER A 476 -7.21 5.43 -15.46
N ASP A 477 -8.05 6.34 -15.98
CA ASP A 477 -8.32 7.63 -15.33
C ASP A 477 -9.48 7.55 -14.33
N VAL A 478 -10.14 6.37 -14.20
CA VAL A 478 -11.19 6.12 -13.22
C VAL A 478 -10.56 6.13 -11.83
N GLN A 479 -11.10 6.95 -10.93
CA GLN A 479 -10.62 7.03 -9.55
C GLN A 479 -10.85 5.71 -8.80
N THR A 480 -10.06 5.47 -7.76
CA THR A 480 -10.06 4.21 -7.02
C THR A 480 -11.45 3.85 -6.48
N ILE A 481 -12.19 4.83 -5.97
CA ILE A 481 -13.54 4.62 -5.43
C ILE A 481 -14.52 4.19 -6.52
N GLU A 482 -14.58 4.94 -7.61
CA GLU A 482 -15.43 4.63 -8.77
C GLU A 482 -15.10 3.25 -9.35
N ARG A 483 -13.81 2.88 -9.39
CA ARG A 483 -13.37 1.55 -9.80
C ARG A 483 -13.94 0.45 -8.90
N MET A 484 -13.92 0.65 -7.57
CA MET A 484 -14.50 -0.30 -6.61
C MET A 484 -16.02 -0.43 -6.79
N GLU A 485 -16.71 0.67 -7.07
CA GLU A 485 -18.15 0.67 -7.37
C GLU A 485 -18.47 -0.11 -8.66
N ILE A 486 -17.72 0.12 -9.73
CA ILE A 486 -17.88 -0.60 -11.00
C ILE A 486 -17.71 -2.11 -10.77
N ILE A 487 -16.70 -2.52 -10.01
CA ILE A 487 -16.43 -3.93 -9.72
C ILE A 487 -17.56 -4.53 -8.86
N ARG A 488 -18.03 -3.83 -7.84
CA ARG A 488 -19.15 -4.25 -7.01
C ARG A 488 -20.41 -4.42 -7.84
N ASP A 489 -20.75 -3.42 -8.66
CA ASP A 489 -21.96 -3.43 -9.49
C ASP A 489 -21.91 -4.56 -10.52
N LEU A 490 -20.74 -4.90 -11.08
CA LEU A 490 -20.54 -6.08 -11.91
C LEU A 490 -20.87 -7.35 -11.13
N ARG A 491 -20.37 -7.51 -9.92
CA ARG A 491 -20.61 -8.68 -9.06
C ARG A 491 -22.09 -8.80 -8.66
N LEU A 492 -22.73 -7.69 -8.35
CA LEU A 492 -24.15 -7.64 -8.01
C LEU A 492 -25.09 -7.91 -9.21
N GLY A 493 -24.54 -7.77 -10.44
CA GLY A 493 -25.34 -7.98 -11.66
C GLY A 493 -26.12 -6.77 -12.12
N GLU A 494 -25.75 -5.58 -11.70
CA GLU A 494 -26.29 -4.33 -12.23
C GLU A 494 -25.98 -4.19 -13.74
N PHE A 495 -24.90 -4.80 -14.17
CA PHE A 495 -24.53 -4.97 -15.58
C PHE A 495 -23.80 -6.30 -15.79
N ASP A 496 -23.72 -6.77 -17.05
CA ASP A 496 -23.22 -8.11 -17.39
C ASP A 496 -21.81 -8.10 -17.95
N VAL A 497 -21.41 -6.99 -18.58
CA VAL A 497 -20.15 -6.89 -19.34
C VAL A 497 -19.33 -5.72 -18.86
N LEU A 498 -18.06 -5.98 -18.55
CA LEU A 498 -17.08 -4.95 -18.30
C LEU A 498 -16.05 -4.92 -19.43
N VAL A 499 -15.95 -3.76 -20.10
CA VAL A 499 -14.99 -3.53 -21.20
C VAL A 499 -13.85 -2.65 -20.70
N GLY A 500 -12.62 -2.92 -21.12
CA GLY A 500 -11.49 -2.03 -20.83
C GLY A 500 -10.18 -2.49 -21.50
N ILE A 501 -9.14 -1.68 -21.35
CA ILE A 501 -7.83 -1.94 -21.97
C ILE A 501 -7.03 -2.91 -21.11
N ASN A 502 -6.87 -2.58 -19.85
CA ASN A 502 -6.12 -3.35 -18.85
C ASN A 502 -6.99 -3.50 -17.61
N LEU A 503 -8.04 -4.31 -17.74
CA LEU A 503 -9.01 -4.59 -16.68
C LEU A 503 -8.38 -5.31 -15.49
N LEU A 504 -7.13 -5.72 -15.63
CA LEU A 504 -6.59 -6.88 -14.97
C LEU A 504 -5.37 -6.58 -14.13
N ARG A 505 -5.27 -5.32 -13.63
CA ARG A 505 -4.34 -5.06 -12.55
C ARG A 505 -4.68 -5.99 -11.39
N GLU A 506 -3.66 -6.54 -10.80
CA GLU A 506 -3.65 -7.56 -9.77
C GLU A 506 -4.64 -7.26 -8.62
N GLY A 507 -5.18 -8.29 -7.98
CA GLY A 507 -6.04 -8.15 -6.80
C GLY A 507 -7.55 -8.26 -7.05
N LEU A 508 -8.03 -8.46 -8.29
CA LEU A 508 -9.46 -8.68 -8.55
C LEU A 508 -9.83 -10.16 -8.45
N ASP A 509 -10.71 -10.48 -7.51
CA ASP A 509 -11.29 -11.80 -7.31
C ASP A 509 -12.78 -11.78 -7.71
N LEU A 510 -13.07 -12.23 -8.94
CA LEU A 510 -14.39 -12.15 -9.57
C LEU A 510 -14.91 -13.56 -9.92
N PRO A 511 -15.43 -14.31 -8.96
CA PRO A 511 -15.92 -15.68 -9.20
C PRO A 511 -17.14 -15.72 -10.13
N GLU A 512 -17.85 -14.63 -10.31
CA GLU A 512 -19.00 -14.52 -11.19
C GLU A 512 -18.62 -14.43 -12.68
N VAL A 513 -17.33 -14.17 -12.99
CA VAL A 513 -16.83 -14.08 -14.36
C VAL A 513 -16.60 -15.48 -14.92
N SER A 514 -17.39 -15.87 -15.92
CA SER A 514 -17.28 -17.14 -16.64
C SER A 514 -16.68 -17.00 -18.04
N LEU A 515 -16.61 -15.78 -18.58
CA LEU A 515 -16.02 -15.51 -19.90
C LEU A 515 -15.06 -14.32 -19.84
N VAL A 516 -13.89 -14.53 -20.41
CA VAL A 516 -12.94 -13.46 -20.71
C VAL A 516 -12.69 -13.45 -22.22
N ALA A 517 -12.98 -12.34 -22.88
CA ALA A 517 -12.75 -12.15 -24.31
C ALA A 517 -11.57 -11.18 -24.53
N VAL A 518 -10.62 -11.58 -25.35
CA VAL A 518 -9.47 -10.76 -25.73
C VAL A 518 -9.57 -10.45 -27.22
N LEU A 519 -9.90 -9.20 -27.54
CA LEU A 519 -9.97 -8.74 -28.93
C LEU A 519 -8.58 -8.47 -29.47
N ASP A 520 -8.37 -8.73 -30.77
CA ASP A 520 -7.10 -8.53 -31.44
C ASP A 520 -5.92 -9.14 -30.66
N ALA A 521 -6.03 -10.40 -30.28
CA ALA A 521 -5.05 -11.10 -29.46
C ALA A 521 -3.73 -11.34 -30.21
N ASP A 522 -3.73 -11.29 -31.55
CA ASP A 522 -2.57 -11.44 -32.43
C ASP A 522 -1.74 -10.15 -32.61
N LYS A 523 -2.22 -9.01 -32.08
CA LYS A 523 -1.46 -7.75 -32.14
C LYS A 523 -0.42 -7.71 -31.03
N GLU A 524 0.76 -8.27 -31.29
CA GLU A 524 1.85 -8.33 -30.33
C GLU A 524 2.20 -6.96 -29.73
N GLY A 525 2.50 -6.96 -28.43
CA GLY A 525 2.84 -5.78 -27.65
C GLY A 525 2.71 -6.03 -26.15
N PHE A 526 2.94 -5.00 -25.36
CA PHE A 526 2.92 -5.11 -23.90
C PHE A 526 1.61 -5.72 -23.37
N LEU A 527 0.46 -5.34 -23.93
CA LEU A 527 -0.88 -5.83 -23.51
C LEU A 527 -1.21 -7.25 -24.02
N ARG A 528 -0.41 -7.81 -24.88
CA ARG A 528 -0.57 -9.14 -25.48
C ARG A 528 0.69 -9.99 -25.35
N SER A 529 1.57 -9.62 -24.41
CA SER A 529 2.71 -10.45 -24.01
C SER A 529 2.24 -11.75 -23.32
N GLU A 530 3.08 -12.77 -23.29
CA GLU A 530 2.84 -14.03 -22.58
C GLU A 530 2.32 -13.78 -21.16
N THR A 531 3.03 -12.97 -20.38
CA THR A 531 2.65 -12.60 -19.00
C THR A 531 1.27 -11.97 -18.93
N SER A 532 0.99 -10.99 -19.81
CA SER A 532 -0.30 -10.30 -19.83
C SER A 532 -1.44 -11.25 -20.19
N LEU A 533 -1.23 -12.15 -21.14
CA LEU A 533 -2.22 -13.16 -21.54
C LEU A 533 -2.49 -14.16 -20.42
N ILE A 534 -1.45 -14.70 -19.75
CA ILE A 534 -1.62 -15.64 -18.62
C ILE A 534 -2.39 -14.97 -17.48
N GLN A 535 -2.09 -13.71 -17.16
CA GLN A 535 -2.81 -12.93 -16.14
C GLN A 535 -4.29 -12.73 -16.52
N THR A 536 -4.55 -12.42 -17.78
CA THR A 536 -5.89 -12.26 -18.35
C THR A 536 -6.69 -13.57 -18.29
N ILE A 537 -6.09 -14.65 -18.75
CA ILE A 537 -6.66 -16.00 -18.70
C ILE A 537 -7.01 -16.40 -17.27
N GLY A 538 -6.13 -16.10 -16.32
CA GLY A 538 -6.31 -16.41 -14.90
C GLY A 538 -7.54 -15.74 -14.25
N ARG A 539 -8.14 -14.71 -14.86
CA ARG A 539 -9.36 -14.07 -14.34
C ARG A 539 -10.60 -14.96 -14.44
N ALA A 540 -10.67 -15.85 -15.42
CA ALA A 540 -11.72 -16.84 -15.54
C ALA A 540 -11.48 -18.11 -14.69
N ALA A 541 -10.32 -18.24 -14.05
CA ALA A 541 -9.94 -19.45 -13.28
C ALA A 541 -10.65 -19.59 -11.92
N ARG A 542 -11.53 -18.64 -11.55
CA ARG A 542 -12.34 -18.67 -10.32
C ARG A 542 -13.74 -19.28 -10.56
N ASN A 543 -14.08 -19.51 -11.81
CA ASN A 543 -15.34 -20.11 -12.22
C ASN A 543 -15.11 -21.51 -12.78
N ALA A 544 -15.90 -22.49 -12.35
CA ALA A 544 -15.77 -23.87 -12.83
C ALA A 544 -16.04 -24.02 -14.35
N GLU A 545 -16.89 -23.13 -14.90
CA GLU A 545 -17.26 -23.05 -16.33
C GLU A 545 -16.42 -21.98 -17.08
N GLY A 546 -15.26 -21.59 -16.52
CA GLY A 546 -14.41 -20.55 -17.08
C GLY A 546 -13.96 -20.82 -18.51
N LEU A 547 -14.23 -19.86 -19.41
CA LEU A 547 -13.80 -19.86 -20.80
C LEU A 547 -13.07 -18.58 -21.13
N VAL A 548 -12.02 -18.68 -21.95
CA VAL A 548 -11.31 -17.55 -22.53
C VAL A 548 -11.35 -17.67 -24.05
N ILE A 549 -11.76 -16.59 -24.71
CA ILE A 549 -11.75 -16.51 -26.17
C ILE A 549 -10.69 -15.49 -26.57
N LEU A 550 -9.72 -15.94 -27.35
CA LEU A 550 -8.73 -15.09 -28.00
C LEU A 550 -9.14 -14.89 -29.46
N TYR A 551 -9.58 -13.69 -29.81
CA TYR A 551 -9.89 -13.35 -31.21
C TYR A 551 -8.60 -13.00 -31.93
N ALA A 552 -8.20 -13.86 -32.86
CA ALA A 552 -6.94 -13.77 -33.59
C ALA A 552 -7.04 -14.51 -34.91
N ASP A 553 -6.42 -13.96 -35.96
CA ASP A 553 -6.30 -14.63 -37.28
C ASP A 553 -5.01 -15.50 -37.29
N GLU A 554 -4.00 -15.16 -36.49
CA GLU A 554 -2.75 -15.91 -36.36
C GLU A 554 -2.43 -16.16 -34.89
N ILE A 555 -1.85 -17.33 -34.60
CA ILE A 555 -1.38 -17.64 -33.24
C ILE A 555 0.06 -17.16 -33.09
N THR A 556 0.26 -16.07 -32.33
CA THR A 556 1.58 -15.52 -32.06
C THR A 556 2.39 -16.38 -31.07
N PRO A 557 3.72 -16.21 -30.98
CA PRO A 557 4.55 -16.88 -29.98
C PRO A 557 4.06 -16.66 -28.54
N SER A 558 3.67 -15.42 -28.19
CA SER A 558 3.12 -15.07 -26.88
C SER A 558 1.80 -15.80 -26.58
N MET A 559 0.90 -15.87 -27.56
CA MET A 559 -0.34 -16.65 -27.43
C MET A 559 -0.05 -18.14 -27.23
N ARG A 560 0.87 -18.71 -28.03
CA ARG A 560 1.25 -20.11 -27.95
C ARG A 560 1.78 -20.43 -26.54
N ALA A 561 2.73 -19.66 -26.03
CA ALA A 561 3.30 -19.86 -24.71
C ALA A 561 2.24 -19.78 -23.61
N ALA A 562 1.34 -18.79 -23.67
CA ALA A 562 0.28 -18.63 -22.69
C ALA A 562 -0.75 -19.78 -22.73
N MET A 563 -1.11 -20.27 -23.91
CA MET A 563 -2.03 -21.39 -24.09
C MET A 563 -1.41 -22.70 -23.61
N ASP A 564 -0.15 -22.98 -23.97
CA ASP A 564 0.55 -24.20 -23.59
C ASP A 564 0.73 -24.27 -22.06
N GLU A 565 1.11 -23.16 -21.42
CA GLU A 565 1.24 -23.09 -19.96
C GLU A 565 -0.12 -23.27 -19.26
N THR A 566 -1.19 -22.65 -19.76
CA THR A 566 -2.54 -22.82 -19.23
C THR A 566 -3.01 -24.27 -19.35
N ALA A 567 -2.75 -24.93 -20.49
CA ALA A 567 -3.07 -26.33 -20.71
C ALA A 567 -2.27 -27.26 -19.78
N ARG A 568 -0.97 -26.99 -19.60
CA ARG A 568 -0.11 -27.70 -18.65
C ARG A 568 -0.68 -27.66 -17.23
N ARG A 569 -0.98 -26.45 -16.73
CA ARG A 569 -1.55 -26.23 -15.39
C ARG A 569 -2.89 -26.94 -15.23
N ARG A 570 -3.75 -26.85 -16.25
CA ARG A 570 -5.05 -27.52 -16.26
C ARG A 570 -4.91 -29.03 -16.16
N THR A 571 -3.98 -29.64 -16.90
CA THR A 571 -3.72 -31.08 -16.89
C THR A 571 -3.24 -31.56 -15.51
N ILE A 572 -2.31 -30.81 -14.88
CA ILE A 572 -1.81 -31.12 -13.53
C ILE A 572 -2.95 -31.09 -12.51
N GLN A 573 -3.75 -30.03 -12.53
CA GLN A 573 -4.88 -29.89 -11.60
C GLN A 573 -5.95 -30.97 -11.83
N ASP A 574 -6.25 -31.32 -13.07
CA ASP A 574 -7.27 -32.34 -13.38
C ASP A 574 -6.81 -33.73 -12.92
N ALA A 575 -5.55 -34.08 -13.14
CA ALA A 575 -4.95 -35.33 -12.65
C ALA A 575 -5.04 -35.42 -11.13
N PHE A 576 -4.69 -34.35 -10.42
CA PHE A 576 -4.81 -34.26 -8.96
C PHE A 576 -6.27 -34.42 -8.48
N ASN A 577 -7.21 -33.76 -9.16
CA ASN A 577 -8.62 -33.85 -8.83
C ASN A 577 -9.16 -35.28 -8.99
N GLN A 578 -8.75 -36.00 -10.08
CA GLN A 578 -9.14 -37.37 -10.33
C GLN A 578 -8.60 -38.31 -9.28
N GLU A 579 -7.32 -38.18 -8.93
CA GLU A 579 -6.66 -39.02 -7.92
C GLU A 579 -7.30 -38.86 -6.53
N HIS A 580 -7.73 -37.65 -6.16
CA HIS A 580 -8.28 -37.31 -4.83
C HIS A 580 -9.81 -37.25 -4.81
N GLY A 581 -10.49 -37.52 -5.94
CA GLY A 581 -11.97 -37.48 -6.03
C GLY A 581 -12.55 -36.08 -5.81
N ILE A 582 -11.81 -35.01 -6.15
CA ILE A 582 -12.22 -33.62 -5.96
C ILE A 582 -13.08 -33.17 -7.15
N VAL A 583 -14.24 -32.63 -6.85
CA VAL A 583 -15.13 -32.01 -7.85
C VAL A 583 -14.96 -30.50 -7.79
N PRO A 584 -14.49 -29.84 -8.87
CA PRO A 584 -14.34 -28.39 -8.92
C PRO A 584 -15.65 -27.67 -8.61
N LYS A 585 -15.60 -26.67 -7.72
CA LYS A 585 -16.76 -25.84 -7.39
C LYS A 585 -16.39 -24.38 -7.44
N THR A 586 -17.22 -23.57 -8.10
CA THR A 586 -17.08 -22.11 -8.09
C THR A 586 -17.15 -21.58 -6.66
N ILE A 587 -16.23 -20.70 -6.30
CA ILE A 587 -16.19 -20.08 -4.98
C ILE A 587 -17.28 -19.02 -4.91
N ILE A 588 -18.19 -19.14 -3.94
CA ILE A 588 -19.21 -18.11 -3.69
C ILE A 588 -18.68 -17.24 -2.54
N LYS A 589 -18.30 -16.00 -2.86
CA LYS A 589 -17.94 -14.99 -1.86
C LYS A 589 -19.07 -13.96 -1.75
N GLY A 590 -19.52 -13.66 -0.55
CA GLY A 590 -20.47 -12.56 -0.32
C GLY A 590 -19.90 -11.24 -0.88
N VAL A 591 -20.72 -10.51 -1.62
CA VAL A 591 -20.40 -9.14 -2.02
C VAL A 591 -20.57 -8.29 -0.77
N ARG A 592 -19.48 -7.74 -0.24
CA ARG A 592 -19.56 -6.79 0.88
C ARG A 592 -20.28 -5.54 0.37
N GLU A 593 -21.26 -5.05 1.13
CA GLU A 593 -21.94 -3.79 0.86
C GLU A 593 -20.94 -2.64 1.10
N VAL A 594 -20.20 -2.31 0.06
CA VAL A 594 -19.41 -1.08 0.01
C VAL A 594 -20.28 -0.05 -0.68
N LEU A 595 -20.80 0.96 0.07
CA LEU A 595 -21.44 2.16 -0.45
C LEU A 595 -22.94 2.11 -0.84
N GLU A 596 -23.83 2.14 0.13
CA GLU A 596 -25.16 2.78 -0.07
C GLU A 596 -25.09 4.32 -0.08
N ILE A 597 -23.94 4.91 0.23
CA ILE A 597 -23.78 6.36 0.51
C ILE A 597 -23.64 7.20 -0.75
N SER A 598 -23.02 6.70 -1.82
CA SER A 598 -22.91 7.45 -3.08
C SER A 598 -24.23 7.61 -3.83
N LYS A 599 -25.17 6.68 -3.68
CA LYS A 599 -26.51 6.85 -4.30
C LYS A 599 -27.30 8.04 -3.74
N THR A 600 -27.01 8.45 -2.51
CA THR A 600 -27.68 9.63 -1.89
C THR A 600 -27.03 10.96 -2.32
N ALA A 601 -25.76 10.93 -2.74
CA ALA A 601 -25.04 12.13 -3.21
C ALA A 601 -25.29 12.44 -4.69
N GLU A 602 -25.45 11.41 -5.57
CA GLU A 602 -25.66 11.61 -7.01
C GLU A 602 -27.11 11.90 -7.41
N SER A 603 -28.11 11.53 -6.59
CA SER A 603 -29.49 11.95 -6.81
C SER A 603 -29.72 13.46 -6.63
N GLY A 604 -28.66 14.22 -6.34
CA GLY A 604 -28.69 15.67 -6.16
C GLY A 604 -28.42 16.54 -7.40
N THR A 605 -28.01 15.98 -8.55
CA THR A 605 -27.60 16.78 -9.73
C THR A 605 -28.52 16.69 -10.95
N GLY A 606 -29.73 16.22 -10.82
CA GLY A 606 -30.68 16.16 -11.95
C GLY A 606 -32.13 16.33 -11.54
N GLY A 607 -32.52 17.54 -11.13
CA GLY A 607 -33.93 17.88 -10.93
C GLY A 607 -34.13 18.92 -9.83
N LYS A 608 -34.69 20.08 -10.16
CA LYS A 608 -35.16 21.09 -9.23
C LYS A 608 -36.27 20.55 -8.32
N GLY A 609 -35.92 19.68 -7.39
CA GLY A 609 -36.77 19.26 -6.27
C GLY A 609 -36.16 19.80 -4.99
N LYS A 610 -36.93 20.54 -4.18
CA LYS A 610 -36.51 21.08 -2.88
C LYS A 610 -35.87 19.97 -2.04
N LYS A 611 -34.58 20.11 -1.71
CA LYS A 611 -33.90 19.26 -0.71
C LYS A 611 -34.73 19.26 0.58
N ARG A 612 -35.26 18.11 0.97
CA ARG A 612 -35.89 17.93 2.28
C ARG A 612 -34.78 18.02 3.31
N LYS A 613 -34.75 19.07 4.12
CA LYS A 613 -33.80 19.16 5.24
C LYS A 613 -34.08 17.99 6.19
N LEU A 614 -33.07 17.18 6.45
CA LEU A 614 -33.14 16.16 7.49
C LEU A 614 -33.46 16.80 8.84
N THR A 615 -34.31 16.17 9.61
CA THR A 615 -34.53 16.59 11.01
C THR A 615 -33.27 16.31 11.83
N ASP A 616 -33.10 17.03 12.94
CA ASP A 616 -31.93 16.85 13.81
C ASP A 616 -31.79 15.41 14.33
N GLN A 617 -32.90 14.68 14.52
CA GLN A 617 -32.91 13.27 14.90
C GLN A 617 -32.48 12.35 13.74
N GLU A 618 -32.99 12.57 12.54
CA GLU A 618 -32.60 11.82 11.34
C GLU A 618 -31.11 12.05 11.01
N ARG A 619 -30.63 13.28 11.15
CA ARG A 619 -29.23 13.65 10.96
C ARG A 619 -28.30 12.96 11.99
N ALA A 620 -28.67 12.96 13.26
CA ALA A 620 -27.92 12.30 14.32
C ALA A 620 -27.85 10.77 14.11
N ALA A 621 -28.96 10.17 13.67
CA ALA A 621 -29.02 8.72 13.37
C ALA A 621 -28.13 8.37 12.17
N GLU A 622 -28.15 9.20 11.13
CA GLU A 622 -27.31 9.02 9.94
C GLU A 622 -25.82 9.17 10.27
N ILE A 623 -25.45 10.19 11.04
CA ILE A 623 -24.07 10.39 11.51
C ILE A 623 -23.61 9.17 12.32
N ALA A 624 -24.42 8.65 13.24
CA ALA A 624 -24.05 7.48 14.04
C ALA A 624 -23.87 6.20 13.18
N LYS A 625 -24.70 6.03 12.14
CA LYS A 625 -24.55 4.93 11.17
C LYS A 625 -23.23 5.07 10.39
N LEU A 626 -22.95 6.26 9.84
CA LEU A 626 -21.74 6.56 9.09
C LEU A 626 -20.47 6.40 9.94
N GLU A 627 -20.50 6.81 11.20
CA GLU A 627 -19.36 6.62 12.12
C GLU A 627 -19.08 5.14 12.39
N LYS A 628 -20.11 4.32 12.49
CA LYS A 628 -19.94 2.87 12.65
C LYS A 628 -19.32 2.25 11.40
N GLU A 629 -19.84 2.58 10.23
CA GLU A 629 -19.32 2.10 8.94
C GLU A 629 -17.88 2.59 8.70
N MET A 630 -17.57 3.85 9.01
CA MET A 630 -16.22 4.39 8.94
C MET A 630 -15.23 3.62 9.84
N LYS A 631 -15.66 3.25 11.05
CA LYS A 631 -14.83 2.45 11.96
C LYS A 631 -14.64 1.02 11.45
N GLU A 632 -15.64 0.43 10.82
CA GLU A 632 -15.54 -0.90 10.21
C GLU A 632 -14.63 -0.88 8.98
N ALA A 633 -14.78 0.11 8.10
CA ALA A 633 -13.89 0.32 6.96
C ALA A 633 -12.42 0.53 7.39
N SER A 634 -12.20 1.34 8.43
CA SER A 634 -10.86 1.55 8.99
C SER A 634 -10.25 0.27 9.58
N LYS A 635 -11.05 -0.60 10.21
CA LYS A 635 -10.58 -1.91 10.70
C LYS A 635 -10.18 -2.85 9.57
N MET A 636 -10.86 -2.74 8.43
CA MET A 636 -10.59 -3.52 7.23
C MET A 636 -9.49 -2.91 6.35
N LEU A 637 -8.82 -1.84 6.83
CA LEU A 637 -7.78 -1.08 6.12
C LEU A 637 -8.26 -0.44 4.80
N GLU A 638 -9.56 -0.23 4.66
CA GLU A 638 -10.19 0.47 3.53
C GLU A 638 -10.18 2.00 3.79
N PHE A 639 -8.98 2.57 3.88
CA PHE A 639 -8.80 3.97 4.35
C PHE A 639 -9.37 5.02 3.40
N GLU A 640 -9.35 4.77 2.08
CA GLU A 640 -9.96 5.67 1.10
C GLU A 640 -11.48 5.74 1.29
N TYR A 641 -12.09 4.59 1.59
CA TYR A 641 -13.52 4.54 1.91
C TYR A 641 -13.82 5.20 3.26
N ALA A 642 -13.01 4.92 4.28
CA ALA A 642 -13.15 5.57 5.58
C ALA A 642 -13.03 7.10 5.49
N ALA A 643 -12.16 7.62 4.59
CA ALA A 643 -12.01 9.07 4.35
C ALA A 643 -13.27 9.68 3.74
N VAL A 644 -13.91 9.02 2.75
CA VAL A 644 -15.19 9.47 2.16
C VAL A 644 -16.29 9.53 3.20
N LEU A 645 -16.39 8.51 4.06
CA LEU A 645 -17.36 8.49 5.16
C LEU A 645 -17.12 9.63 6.15
N ARG A 646 -15.87 9.90 6.49
CA ARG A 646 -15.47 11.04 7.33
C ARG A 646 -15.91 12.37 6.73
N ASP A 647 -15.64 12.59 5.45
CA ASP A 647 -15.96 13.83 4.77
C ASP A 647 -17.49 14.05 4.72
N ARG A 648 -18.25 12.97 4.52
CA ARG A 648 -19.72 13.03 4.59
C ARG A 648 -20.23 13.31 6.00
N ILE A 649 -19.61 12.78 7.04
CA ILE A 649 -19.94 13.10 8.44
C ILE A 649 -19.67 14.60 8.73
N ILE A 650 -18.57 15.14 8.21
CA ILE A 650 -18.22 16.56 8.35
C ILE A 650 -19.27 17.45 7.67
N GLU A 651 -19.69 17.11 6.44
CA GLU A 651 -20.77 17.82 5.74
C GLU A 651 -22.06 17.84 6.57
N LEU A 652 -22.51 16.67 7.04
CA LEU A 652 -23.73 16.55 7.84
C LEU A 652 -23.64 17.31 9.18
N ARG A 653 -22.46 17.45 9.75
CA ARG A 653 -22.22 18.27 10.94
C ARG A 653 -22.16 19.77 10.64
N GLY A 654 -21.73 20.16 9.44
CA GLY A 654 -21.60 21.55 9.00
C GLY A 654 -22.90 22.18 8.46
N GLU A 655 -23.91 21.40 8.11
CA GLU A 655 -25.25 21.86 7.71
C GLU A 655 -26.06 22.29 8.95
N LYS A 656 -25.78 23.49 9.48
CA LYS A 656 -26.65 24.17 10.48
C LYS A 656 -27.61 25.15 9.82
#